data_1fd6f6fc795630b3e81638759fc44816
#
_entry.id   1fd6f6fc795630b3e81638759fc44816
#
_cell.length_a   1.000
_cell.length_b   1.000
_cell.length_c   1.000
_cell.angle_alpha   90.00
_cell.angle_beta   90.00
_cell.angle_gamma   90.00
#
_symmetry.space_group_name_H-M   'P 1'
#
loop_
_entity.id
_entity.type
_entity.pdbx_description
1 polymer ?
#
loop_
_entity_poly.entity_id
_entity_poly.type
_entity_poly.pdbx_seq_one_letter_code
_entity_poly.pdbx_strand_id
1 'polypeptide(L)'
;MSTNSGTEYLCRENHPWAAGVAAGCVACLLALSGCATHGTSRTGRGLPKSAYPVTPQTNVVETLHGVRVADPYRWLEDENAPATKAWVEAENKVTFAYLAGIPEREAIQRRLTQLWNYERYGVPVKQGGRYFFSKNDGLQNQSVLYVAESLDAAPRVLLDPNTLSKDGTVALSGTAISDDGQRLAYGVAVAGSDWQEWRVRDVATAQDLPDVIKWVKFSGASWTKDGQGFFYSRYDEPTEAQRLTKVNYFQKLYFHKLGTAQAEDVLVYERPDQKEWGFSGGVTDDGRYLVITVSQGTDPKNRVFYKDLQAPGAKVVELLNDFDASYNFIDNDGPVFWFQTDLDAPRGRVIAIDTRAPARRNWKELIPQAAETIQGVSAVNQQFFVNYLKDAHTQVKVFDLGGRFVREIPLPSLGSAGGFSGKRSDTETFYSFTSFNTPGVIFRYDATAATSTVFRQPKVAFNPDDYETRQVFYASKDGTRIPMFISHKKGLKLDGRTPTLLYGYGGFNISLTPSFSVANLVWMEMGGVYAMPNLRGGGEYGEEWHQAGTKARKQNVFDDFVAAAEWLIANGYTTRARLAISGGSNGGLLVGACMTQRPDLFGACLPAVGVMDMLRFHKFTIGWAWTSDYGSPDNAEDFKALLAYSPLQNLRPGTRYPATLITTADHDDRVVPAHSFKFAARLQACQRGANPVLIRIETRAGHGAGKPTTKLIEEAADKLGFLVKTLRMSVKPPE
;
A
#
# COMPACT_ATOMS: atom_id res chain seq x y z
N MET A 1 17.88 8.44 12.80
CA MET A 1 16.65 8.59 12.01
C MET A 1 16.84 7.85 10.72
N SER A 2 16.31 6.71 10.64
CA SER A 2 16.14 6.07 9.35
C SER A 2 14.94 6.71 8.68
N THR A 3 15.15 7.70 7.83
CA THR A 3 14.14 8.04 6.85
C THR A 3 14.11 6.89 5.87
N ASN A 4 13.34 5.86 6.16
CA ASN A 4 12.87 4.94 5.14
C ASN A 4 11.96 5.72 4.18
N SER A 5 12.52 6.63 3.43
CA SER A 5 11.85 7.47 2.45
C SER A 5 11.90 6.89 1.05
N GLY A 6 12.10 5.65 0.93
CA GLY A 6 12.08 5.04 -0.38
C GLY A 6 11.36 3.72 -0.31
N THR A 7 10.20 3.62 -0.91
CA THR A 7 9.48 2.39 -1.23
C THR A 7 8.44 1.83 -0.25
N GLU A 8 8.11 2.43 0.87
CA GLU A 8 6.93 2.01 1.63
C GLU A 8 5.61 2.63 1.12
N TYR A 9 5.45 2.82 -0.17
CA TYR A 9 4.27 3.47 -0.75
C TYR A 9 3.13 2.53 -1.10
N LEU A 10 3.16 1.28 -0.69
CA LEU A 10 2.03 0.40 -0.95
C LEU A 10 1.78 -0.50 0.25
N CYS A 11 0.57 -0.42 0.79
CA CYS A 11 0.02 -1.27 1.84
C CYS A 11 0.51 -1.02 3.27
N ARG A 12 0.26 0.16 3.82
CA ARG A 12 -0.22 0.24 5.19
C ARG A 12 -1.56 0.95 5.18
N GLU A 13 -2.60 0.16 5.11
CA GLU A 13 -3.92 0.54 5.57
C GLU A 13 -3.83 0.79 7.07
N ASN A 14 -3.88 2.02 7.48
CA ASN A 14 -4.28 2.44 8.82
C ASN A 14 -4.77 3.88 8.75
N HIS A 15 -5.95 4.02 8.70
CA HIS A 15 -7.14 4.47 9.44
C HIS A 15 -7.32 5.98 9.53
N PRO A 16 -8.41 6.45 9.91
CA PRO A 16 -9.84 6.23 10.17
C PRO A 16 -10.80 7.41 9.94
N TRP A 17 -12.12 7.40 10.14
CA TRP A 17 -13.16 7.98 11.04
C TRP A 17 -14.48 8.42 10.49
N ALA A 18 -15.23 8.59 11.25
CA ALA A 18 -16.42 8.65 12.06
C ALA A 18 -17.27 9.89 11.85
N ALA A 19 -18.39 9.66 12.06
CA ALA A 19 -19.60 10.05 12.77
C ALA A 19 -20.09 11.47 12.44
N GLY A 20 -21.29 11.74 12.53
CA GLY A 20 -22.50 11.22 13.08
C GLY A 20 -23.60 12.27 13.05
N VAL A 21 -24.81 11.78 13.33
CA VAL A 21 -25.92 12.49 13.99
C VAL A 21 -26.73 13.44 13.12
N ALA A 22 -27.88 13.03 12.77
CA ALA A 22 -29.19 12.81 13.35
C ALA A 22 -30.15 14.00 13.20
N ALA A 23 -31.36 13.61 12.96
CA ALA A 23 -32.65 14.11 13.40
C ALA A 23 -33.51 14.83 12.35
N GLY A 24 -34.64 14.26 12.15
CA GLY A 24 -35.88 14.91 12.38
C GLY A 24 -37.03 14.57 11.45
N CYS A 25 -37.90 13.69 11.90
CA CYS A 25 -39.37 13.68 11.86
C CYS A 25 -40.12 14.19 10.60
N VAL A 26 -41.05 13.44 10.04
CA VAL A 26 -42.49 13.32 10.46
C VAL A 26 -43.25 12.39 9.53
N ALA A 27 -44.09 11.60 10.12
CA ALA A 27 -44.95 10.60 9.53
C ALA A 27 -46.08 11.18 8.66
N CYS A 28 -46.51 10.38 7.67
CA CYS A 28 -47.94 10.31 7.29
C CYS A 28 -48.26 8.89 6.84
N LEU A 29 -49.17 8.30 7.58
CA LEU A 29 -49.88 7.04 7.29
C LEU A 29 -50.87 7.22 6.14
N LEU A 30 -50.84 6.28 5.21
CA LEU A 30 -52.10 5.85 4.51
C LEU A 30 -51.97 4.37 4.18
N ALA A 31 -52.87 3.62 4.80
CA ALA A 31 -53.09 2.19 4.57
C ALA A 31 -53.83 1.96 3.26
N LEU A 32 -53.38 1.01 2.45
CA LEU A 32 -54.22 0.30 1.50
C LEU A 32 -53.82 -1.18 1.51
N SER A 33 -54.79 -1.98 1.94
CA SER A 33 -54.80 -3.43 1.96
C SER A 33 -54.76 -3.98 0.52
N GLY A 34 -53.80 -4.87 0.26
CA GLY A 34 -53.75 -5.61 -1.02
C GLY A 34 -53.11 -6.98 -0.79
N CYS A 35 -53.81 -8.00 -1.15
CA CYS A 35 -53.61 -9.43 -0.99
C CYS A 35 -52.18 -9.95 -1.05
N ALA A 36 -51.82 -10.72 -0.03
CA ALA A 36 -50.64 -11.56 -0.02
C ALA A 36 -50.76 -12.72 -1.01
N THR A 37 -50.08 -12.66 -2.11
CA THR A 37 -49.72 -13.85 -2.87
C THR A 37 -48.36 -14.34 -2.38
N HIS A 38 -48.32 -15.55 -1.85
CA HIS A 38 -47.11 -16.27 -1.52
C HIS A 38 -46.23 -16.43 -2.78
N GLY A 39 -45.32 -15.51 -2.96
CA GLY A 39 -44.26 -15.62 -3.97
C GLY A 39 -43.16 -16.48 -3.44
N THR A 40 -43.00 -17.67 -3.97
CA THR A 40 -41.86 -18.57 -3.81
C THR A 40 -40.57 -17.78 -3.96
N SER A 41 -39.66 -17.93 -2.99
CA SER A 41 -38.32 -17.35 -2.97
C SER A 41 -37.57 -17.68 -4.27
N ARG A 42 -37.43 -16.72 -5.16
CA ARG A 42 -36.54 -16.81 -6.34
C ARG A 42 -35.09 -16.61 -5.91
N THR A 43 -34.50 -17.63 -5.31
CA THR A 43 -33.07 -17.71 -5.14
C THR A 43 -32.40 -17.81 -6.52
N GLY A 44 -31.53 -16.84 -6.84
CA GLY A 44 -30.53 -17.03 -7.88
C GLY A 44 -30.74 -16.41 -9.25
N ARG A 45 -31.34 -15.22 -9.37
CA ARG A 45 -31.23 -14.45 -10.62
C ARG A 45 -30.15 -13.39 -10.47
N GLY A 46 -29.05 -13.53 -11.25
CA GLY A 46 -28.06 -12.49 -11.45
C GLY A 46 -28.66 -11.23 -12.07
N LEU A 47 -27.89 -10.18 -12.21
CA LEU A 47 -28.33 -8.93 -12.81
C LEU A 47 -28.54 -9.08 -14.33
N PRO A 48 -29.71 -8.72 -14.88
CA PRO A 48 -29.87 -8.66 -16.32
C PRO A 48 -29.07 -7.48 -16.90
N LYS A 49 -28.70 -7.55 -18.18
CA LYS A 49 -27.98 -6.45 -18.86
C LYS A 49 -28.72 -5.11 -18.79
N SER A 50 -30.05 -5.13 -18.79
CA SER A 50 -30.90 -3.94 -18.65
C SER A 50 -30.84 -3.24 -17.30
N ALA A 51 -30.19 -3.86 -16.30
CA ALA A 51 -29.98 -3.24 -15.00
C ALA A 51 -28.83 -2.22 -14.99
N TYR A 52 -27.91 -2.34 -15.95
CA TYR A 52 -26.74 -1.43 -16.04
C TYR A 52 -27.10 -0.16 -16.81
N PRO A 53 -26.46 0.97 -16.49
CA PRO A 53 -26.56 2.17 -17.31
C PRO A 53 -26.10 1.89 -18.74
N VAL A 54 -26.74 2.53 -19.71
CA VAL A 54 -26.24 2.49 -21.09
C VAL A 54 -24.97 3.33 -21.18
N THR A 55 -23.82 2.68 -21.39
CA THR A 55 -22.54 3.36 -21.55
C THR A 55 -22.28 3.61 -23.05
N PRO A 56 -22.30 4.88 -23.52
CA PRO A 56 -22.07 5.21 -24.92
C PRO A 56 -20.71 4.75 -25.42
N GLN A 57 -20.65 4.23 -26.62
CA GLN A 57 -19.41 3.85 -27.31
C GLN A 57 -19.04 4.89 -28.36
N THR A 58 -17.76 5.19 -28.46
CA THR A 58 -17.18 6.08 -29.46
C THR A 58 -16.32 5.28 -30.46
N ASN A 59 -16.06 5.84 -31.62
CA ASN A 59 -15.26 5.21 -32.66
C ASN A 59 -13.76 5.55 -32.54
N VAL A 60 -13.25 5.71 -31.30
CA VAL A 60 -11.84 6.01 -31.08
C VAL A 60 -11.01 4.76 -31.35
N VAL A 61 -10.05 4.89 -32.27
CA VAL A 61 -9.08 3.85 -32.62
C VAL A 61 -7.70 4.48 -32.72
N GLU A 62 -6.73 3.93 -32.02
CA GLU A 62 -5.31 4.28 -32.17
C GLU A 62 -4.56 3.19 -32.92
N THR A 63 -3.53 3.56 -33.66
CA THR A 63 -2.60 2.60 -34.26
C THR A 63 -1.29 2.65 -33.51
N LEU A 64 -0.98 1.58 -32.77
CA LEU A 64 0.23 1.43 -32.00
C LEU A 64 1.09 0.33 -32.62
N HIS A 65 2.30 0.65 -33.06
CA HIS A 65 3.21 -0.31 -33.70
C HIS A 65 2.55 -1.13 -34.83
N GLY A 66 1.67 -0.48 -35.64
CA GLY A 66 0.94 -1.14 -36.70
C GLY A 66 -0.33 -1.90 -36.28
N VAL A 67 -0.60 -2.03 -34.97
CA VAL A 67 -1.80 -2.69 -34.45
C VAL A 67 -2.90 -1.64 -34.19
N ARG A 68 -4.09 -1.88 -34.72
CA ARG A 68 -5.26 -1.03 -34.44
C ARG A 68 -5.89 -1.42 -33.11
N VAL A 69 -5.93 -0.48 -32.16
CA VAL A 69 -6.48 -0.62 -30.82
C VAL A 69 -7.71 0.25 -30.70
N ALA A 70 -8.89 -0.37 -30.56
CA ALA A 70 -10.14 0.34 -30.31
C ALA A 70 -10.29 0.68 -28.83
N ASP A 71 -10.69 1.90 -28.54
CA ASP A 71 -10.96 2.39 -27.20
C ASP A 71 -12.32 3.11 -27.14
N PRO A 72 -13.43 2.36 -27.22
CA PRO A 72 -14.76 2.94 -27.35
C PRO A 72 -15.22 3.72 -26.11
N TYR A 73 -14.53 3.56 -24.98
CA TYR A 73 -14.84 4.22 -23.73
C TYR A 73 -13.78 5.27 -23.33
N ARG A 74 -13.00 5.77 -24.30
CA ARG A 74 -11.96 6.79 -24.09
C ARG A 74 -12.47 8.03 -23.35
N TRP A 75 -13.72 8.41 -23.57
CA TRP A 75 -14.34 9.56 -22.96
C TRP A 75 -14.44 9.48 -21.43
N LEU A 76 -14.39 8.27 -20.84
CA LEU A 76 -14.32 8.07 -19.39
C LEU A 76 -12.94 8.44 -18.77
N GLU A 77 -11.96 8.80 -19.60
CA GLU A 77 -10.67 9.31 -19.11
C GLU A 77 -10.75 10.77 -18.60
N ASP A 78 -11.75 11.52 -19.02
CA ASP A 78 -12.03 12.85 -18.47
C ASP A 78 -12.99 12.72 -17.27
N GLU A 79 -12.41 12.55 -16.08
CA GLU A 79 -13.16 12.41 -14.83
C GLU A 79 -13.93 13.69 -14.43
N ASN A 80 -13.53 14.86 -14.97
CA ASN A 80 -14.19 16.12 -14.69
C ASN A 80 -15.37 16.38 -15.62
N ALA A 81 -15.48 15.66 -16.71
CA ALA A 81 -16.58 15.81 -17.68
C ALA A 81 -17.94 15.52 -17.04
N PRO A 82 -18.98 16.34 -17.29
CA PRO A 82 -20.34 16.09 -16.77
C PRO A 82 -20.90 14.71 -17.12
N ALA A 83 -20.57 14.19 -18.33
CA ALA A 83 -20.98 12.87 -18.77
C ALA A 83 -20.36 11.75 -17.91
N THR A 84 -19.07 11.86 -17.57
CA THR A 84 -18.39 10.89 -16.70
C THR A 84 -18.95 10.93 -15.29
N LYS A 85 -19.18 12.11 -14.73
CA LYS A 85 -19.83 12.25 -13.39
C LYS A 85 -21.22 11.63 -13.36
N ALA A 86 -22.05 11.86 -14.37
CA ALA A 86 -23.37 11.25 -14.47
C ALA A 86 -23.29 9.72 -14.62
N TRP A 87 -22.31 9.19 -15.33
CA TRP A 87 -22.08 7.76 -15.44
C TRP A 87 -21.66 7.15 -14.09
N VAL A 88 -20.77 7.80 -13.35
CA VAL A 88 -20.34 7.40 -11.99
C VAL A 88 -21.55 7.30 -11.05
N GLU A 89 -22.41 8.31 -11.04
CA GLU A 89 -23.64 8.30 -10.22
C GLU A 89 -24.57 7.16 -10.61
N ALA A 90 -24.76 6.92 -11.90
CA ALA A 90 -25.62 5.85 -12.40
C ALA A 90 -25.08 4.45 -12.05
N GLU A 91 -23.80 4.21 -12.20
CA GLU A 91 -23.13 2.94 -11.82
C GLU A 91 -23.20 2.70 -10.31
N ASN A 92 -22.93 3.72 -9.50
CA ASN A 92 -23.02 3.63 -8.04
C ASN A 92 -24.45 3.31 -7.61
N LYS A 93 -25.46 3.90 -8.25
CA LYS A 93 -26.88 3.60 -7.95
C LYS A 93 -27.20 2.12 -8.13
N VAL A 94 -26.75 1.49 -9.21
CA VAL A 94 -26.94 0.06 -9.45
C VAL A 94 -26.17 -0.78 -8.42
N THR A 95 -24.92 -0.43 -8.19
CA THR A 95 -24.04 -1.15 -7.27
C THR A 95 -24.58 -1.13 -5.85
N PHE A 96 -24.90 0.04 -5.31
CA PHE A 96 -25.39 0.16 -3.94
C PHE A 96 -26.78 -0.46 -3.77
N ALA A 97 -27.66 -0.38 -4.78
CA ALA A 97 -28.95 -1.06 -4.73
C ALA A 97 -28.78 -2.60 -4.68
N TYR A 98 -27.83 -3.15 -5.43
CA TYR A 98 -27.52 -4.59 -5.38
C TYR A 98 -26.95 -5.00 -4.02
N LEU A 99 -26.00 -4.25 -3.49
CA LEU A 99 -25.35 -4.52 -2.21
C LEU A 99 -26.31 -4.38 -1.03
N ALA A 100 -27.15 -3.36 -1.01
CA ALA A 100 -28.21 -3.18 0.00
C ALA A 100 -29.24 -4.33 0.01
N GLY A 101 -29.42 -5.02 -1.12
CA GLY A 101 -30.26 -6.20 -1.22
C GLY A 101 -29.63 -7.51 -0.72
N ILE A 102 -28.47 -7.47 -0.06
CA ILE A 102 -27.79 -8.64 0.53
C ILE A 102 -28.13 -8.71 2.03
N PRO A 103 -28.89 -9.71 2.47
CA PRO A 103 -29.41 -9.76 3.84
C PRO A 103 -28.33 -9.79 4.91
N GLU A 104 -27.18 -10.44 4.62
CA GLU A 104 -26.08 -10.63 5.55
C GLU A 104 -25.22 -9.38 5.74
N ARG A 105 -25.28 -8.42 4.80
CA ARG A 105 -24.41 -7.26 4.75
C ARG A 105 -24.40 -6.44 6.04
N GLU A 106 -25.59 -6.16 6.61
CA GLU A 106 -25.68 -5.36 7.85
C GLU A 106 -25.09 -6.10 9.06
N ALA A 107 -25.31 -7.42 9.16
CA ALA A 107 -24.72 -8.22 10.22
C ALA A 107 -23.18 -8.26 10.10
N ILE A 108 -22.65 -8.39 8.89
CA ILE A 108 -21.23 -8.32 8.60
C ILE A 108 -20.67 -6.94 9.00
N GLN A 109 -21.36 -5.86 8.65
CA GLN A 109 -20.93 -4.50 9.00
C GLN A 109 -20.89 -4.28 10.52
N ARG A 110 -21.90 -4.76 11.26
CA ARG A 110 -21.91 -4.69 12.72
C ARG A 110 -20.71 -5.47 13.31
N ARG A 111 -20.46 -6.70 12.81
CA ARG A 111 -19.32 -7.50 13.31
C ARG A 111 -17.97 -6.86 12.98
N LEU A 112 -17.78 -6.33 11.78
CA LEU A 112 -16.61 -5.55 11.42
C LEU A 112 -16.42 -4.38 12.37
N THR A 113 -17.47 -3.60 12.65
CA THR A 113 -17.41 -2.45 13.57
C THR A 113 -17.01 -2.89 14.98
N GLN A 114 -17.57 -3.98 15.48
CA GLN A 114 -17.24 -4.53 16.80
C GLN A 114 -15.78 -4.98 16.88
N LEU A 115 -15.30 -5.70 15.87
CA LEU A 115 -13.92 -6.21 15.84
C LEU A 115 -12.89 -5.13 15.50
N TRP A 116 -13.32 -4.03 14.87
CA TRP A 116 -12.47 -2.86 14.61
C TRP A 116 -12.27 -2.01 15.85
N ASN A 117 -13.18 -2.11 16.81
CA ASN A 117 -13.20 -1.26 18.00
C ASN A 117 -12.23 -1.78 19.08
N TYR A 118 -10.93 -1.61 18.85
CA TYR A 118 -9.86 -1.85 19.84
C TYR A 118 -8.76 -0.81 19.72
N GLU A 119 -8.07 -0.53 20.82
CA GLU A 119 -6.96 0.43 20.84
C GLU A 119 -5.79 -0.07 19.97
N ARG A 120 -5.31 0.78 19.08
CA ARG A 120 -4.14 0.54 18.22
C ARG A 120 -3.09 1.58 18.47
N TYR A 121 -1.84 1.14 18.52
CA TYR A 121 -0.68 1.98 18.76
C TYR A 121 0.31 1.85 17.60
N GLY A 122 0.89 2.98 17.19
CA GLY A 122 2.10 2.99 16.36
C GLY A 122 3.35 2.71 17.20
N VAL A 123 4.40 2.28 16.53
CA VAL A 123 5.72 2.09 17.17
C VAL A 123 6.22 3.44 17.68
N PRO A 124 6.62 3.58 18.96
CA PRO A 124 7.15 4.82 19.50
C PRO A 124 8.47 5.22 18.82
N VAL A 125 8.62 6.51 18.57
CA VAL A 125 9.88 7.13 18.13
C VAL A 125 10.41 7.99 19.26
N LYS A 126 11.66 7.78 19.66
CA LYS A 126 12.35 8.58 20.68
C LYS A 126 13.10 9.72 19.99
N GLN A 127 12.86 10.95 20.43
CA GLN A 127 13.52 12.11 19.87
C GLN A 127 13.59 13.25 20.90
N GLY A 128 14.76 13.86 21.08
CA GLY A 128 14.96 14.93 22.07
C GLY A 128 14.59 14.52 23.50
N GLY A 129 14.78 13.24 23.86
CA GLY A 129 14.42 12.68 25.16
C GLY A 129 12.94 12.37 25.34
N ARG A 130 12.08 12.63 24.35
CA ARG A 130 10.64 12.39 24.36
C ARG A 130 10.26 11.21 23.49
N TYR A 131 9.05 10.67 23.72
CA TYR A 131 8.48 9.58 22.94
C TYR A 131 7.26 10.07 22.17
N PHE A 132 7.26 9.84 20.85
CA PHE A 132 6.19 10.21 19.95
C PHE A 132 5.57 8.95 19.38
N PHE A 133 4.25 8.85 19.41
CA PHE A 133 3.54 7.69 18.89
C PHE A 133 2.12 8.04 18.48
N SER A 134 1.60 7.30 17.52
CA SER A 134 0.19 7.37 17.16
C SER A 134 -0.64 6.43 18.03
N LYS A 135 -1.87 6.84 18.35
CA LYS A 135 -2.87 6.00 19.01
C LYS A 135 -4.21 6.22 18.35
N ASN A 136 -4.96 5.13 18.19
CA ASN A 136 -6.36 5.14 17.82
C ASN A 136 -7.15 4.40 18.90
N ASP A 137 -8.24 4.98 19.37
CA ASP A 137 -9.05 4.41 20.44
C ASP A 137 -9.97 3.26 20.01
N GLY A 138 -10.01 2.99 18.71
CA GLY A 138 -10.78 1.90 18.12
C GLY A 138 -11.58 2.32 16.90
N LEU A 139 -12.53 3.20 17.04
CA LEU A 139 -13.37 3.69 15.93
C LEU A 139 -13.09 5.13 15.51
N GLN A 140 -12.05 5.71 16.01
CA GLN A 140 -11.59 7.03 15.66
C GLN A 140 -11.21 7.15 14.18
N ASN A 141 -11.34 8.35 13.50
CA ASN A 141 -11.12 8.61 12.07
C ASN A 141 -9.64 8.61 11.68
N GLN A 142 -8.83 9.29 12.37
CA GLN A 142 -7.40 9.33 12.14
C GLN A 142 -6.70 8.95 13.43
N SER A 143 -5.67 8.19 13.41
CA SER A 143 -4.88 8.00 14.62
C SER A 143 -4.38 9.36 15.11
N VAL A 144 -4.50 9.61 16.38
CA VAL A 144 -4.05 10.83 17.01
C VAL A 144 -2.58 10.71 17.36
N LEU A 145 -1.78 11.73 17.07
CA LEU A 145 -0.36 11.78 17.42
C LEU A 145 -0.20 12.30 18.85
N TYR A 146 0.50 11.55 19.66
CA TYR A 146 0.80 11.86 21.07
C TYR A 146 2.29 12.08 21.27
N VAL A 147 2.60 12.82 22.34
CA VAL A 147 3.96 12.95 22.88
C VAL A 147 3.94 12.68 24.38
N ALA A 148 4.98 12.00 24.86
CA ALA A 148 5.21 11.74 26.30
C ALA A 148 6.65 12.09 26.66
N GLU A 149 6.84 12.69 27.84
CA GLU A 149 8.16 13.07 28.36
C GLU A 149 8.98 11.85 28.83
N SER A 150 8.31 10.75 29.16
CA SER A 150 8.89 9.44 29.44
C SER A 150 7.87 8.33 29.13
N LEU A 151 8.30 7.06 29.14
CA LEU A 151 7.39 5.93 28.92
C LEU A 151 6.33 5.76 30.01
N ASP A 152 6.62 6.24 31.22
CA ASP A 152 5.70 6.18 32.38
C ASP A 152 4.87 7.45 32.54
N ALA A 153 5.20 8.52 31.83
CA ALA A 153 4.45 9.76 31.87
C ALA A 153 3.13 9.65 31.11
N ALA A 154 2.09 10.35 31.57
CA ALA A 154 0.84 10.45 30.84
C ALA A 154 1.09 11.15 29.48
N PRO A 155 0.73 10.54 28.35
CA PRO A 155 0.91 11.18 27.06
C PRO A 155 -0.11 12.30 26.86
N ARG A 156 0.29 13.35 26.16
CA ARG A 156 -0.61 14.41 25.72
C ARG A 156 -0.79 14.39 24.20
N VAL A 157 -1.93 14.88 23.76
CA VAL A 157 -2.20 15.05 22.33
C VAL A 157 -1.24 16.10 21.77
N LEU A 158 -0.51 15.74 20.73
CA LEU A 158 0.31 16.65 19.95
C LEU A 158 -0.43 17.14 18.70
N LEU A 159 -1.08 16.22 17.99
CA LEU A 159 -1.85 16.53 16.80
C LEU A 159 -3.01 15.55 16.67
N ASP A 160 -4.23 16.09 16.60
CA ASP A 160 -5.44 15.34 16.31
C ASP A 160 -5.93 15.66 14.88
N PRO A 161 -5.68 14.79 13.89
CA PRO A 161 -6.12 15.02 12.52
C PRO A 161 -7.64 15.07 12.36
N ASN A 162 -8.39 14.53 13.33
CA ASN A 162 -9.84 14.55 13.34
C ASN A 162 -10.43 15.96 13.46
N THR A 163 -9.63 16.89 13.90
CA THR A 163 -10.01 18.30 13.98
C THR A 163 -9.79 19.05 12.65
N LEU A 164 -9.09 18.44 11.68
CA LEU A 164 -8.72 19.09 10.42
C LEU A 164 -9.85 19.08 9.37
N SER A 165 -10.79 18.14 9.47
CA SER A 165 -11.99 18.10 8.62
C SER A 165 -13.17 17.45 9.32
N LYS A 166 -14.39 17.89 8.99
CA LYS A 166 -15.62 17.35 9.59
C LYS A 166 -15.93 15.92 9.13
N ASP A 167 -15.52 15.55 7.93
CA ASP A 167 -15.79 14.25 7.31
C ASP A 167 -14.61 13.26 7.39
N GLY A 168 -13.53 13.66 8.08
CA GLY A 168 -12.34 12.84 8.26
C GLY A 168 -11.53 12.59 6.99
N THR A 169 -11.77 13.33 5.91
CA THR A 169 -11.06 13.14 4.62
C THR A 169 -9.70 13.84 4.55
N VAL A 170 -9.33 14.61 5.58
CA VAL A 170 -7.98 15.16 5.74
C VAL A 170 -7.18 14.24 6.66
N ALA A 171 -6.10 13.68 6.13
CA ALA A 171 -5.27 12.70 6.83
C ALA A 171 -3.82 13.16 6.94
N LEU A 172 -3.10 12.68 7.96
CA LEU A 172 -1.65 12.80 8.00
C LEU A 172 -1.01 11.95 6.92
N SER A 173 -0.12 12.55 6.14
CA SER A 173 0.65 11.88 5.09
C SER A 173 2.12 11.67 5.46
N GLY A 174 2.61 12.31 6.51
CA GLY A 174 3.97 12.16 7.01
C GLY A 174 4.22 13.01 8.24
N THR A 175 5.25 12.65 9.00
CA THR A 175 5.70 13.38 10.19
C THR A 175 7.23 13.35 10.26
N ALA A 176 7.84 14.46 10.67
CA ALA A 176 9.26 14.55 10.96
C ALA A 176 9.47 15.42 12.21
N ILE A 177 10.14 14.85 13.21
CA ILE A 177 10.40 15.52 14.50
C ILE A 177 11.83 16.06 14.44
N SER A 178 12.04 17.32 14.89
CA SER A 178 13.37 17.90 15.00
C SER A 178 14.24 17.12 16.00
N ASP A 179 15.55 17.20 15.87
CA ASP A 179 16.49 16.39 16.67
C ASP A 179 16.36 16.66 18.17
N ASP A 180 16.05 17.90 18.55
CA ASP A 180 15.80 18.32 19.93
C ASP A 180 14.38 17.98 20.45
N GLY A 181 13.52 17.40 19.60
CA GLY A 181 12.14 17.06 19.92
C GLY A 181 11.20 18.25 20.12
N GLN A 182 11.58 19.47 19.68
CA GLN A 182 10.79 20.68 19.94
C GLN A 182 9.87 21.06 18.77
N ARG A 183 10.10 20.55 17.57
CA ARG A 183 9.32 20.86 16.36
C ARG A 183 8.84 19.59 15.68
N LEU A 184 7.62 19.64 15.18
CA LEU A 184 7.02 18.61 14.33
C LEU A 184 6.70 19.24 12.97
N ALA A 185 7.38 18.78 11.92
CA ALA A 185 6.91 18.99 10.56
C ALA A 185 5.94 17.85 10.22
N TYR A 186 4.77 18.18 9.66
CA TYR A 186 3.76 17.19 9.31
C TYR A 186 3.09 17.53 7.99
N GLY A 187 2.87 16.52 7.17
CA GLY A 187 2.15 16.60 5.92
C GLY A 187 0.69 16.22 6.09
N VAL A 188 -0.20 16.92 5.40
CA VAL A 188 -1.61 16.56 5.28
C VAL A 188 -1.98 16.33 3.83
N ALA A 189 -2.79 15.31 3.58
CA ALA A 189 -3.38 15.01 2.29
C ALA A 189 -4.90 15.09 2.37
N VAL A 190 -5.53 15.58 1.31
CA VAL A 190 -6.98 15.76 1.24
C VAL A 190 -7.59 14.73 0.31
N ALA A 191 -8.68 14.08 0.74
CA ALA A 191 -9.43 13.10 -0.02
C ALA A 191 -8.56 11.94 -0.59
N GLY A 192 -7.47 11.59 0.09
CA GLY A 192 -6.59 10.49 -0.30
C GLY A 192 -5.72 10.77 -1.53
N SER A 193 -5.63 12.02 -2.02
CA SER A 193 -4.68 12.43 -3.05
C SER A 193 -3.24 12.27 -2.56
N ASP A 194 -2.33 12.01 -3.48
CA ASP A 194 -0.88 11.99 -3.20
C ASP A 194 -0.28 13.38 -2.99
N TRP A 195 -1.00 14.46 -3.32
CA TRP A 195 -0.59 15.81 -3.04
C TRP A 195 -0.66 16.12 -1.54
N GLN A 196 0.39 16.74 -1.02
CA GLN A 196 0.55 17.05 0.40
C GLN A 196 0.81 18.55 0.60
N GLU A 197 0.28 19.06 1.72
CA GLU A 197 0.66 20.35 2.29
C GLU A 197 1.38 20.09 3.62
N TRP A 198 2.58 20.62 3.78
CA TRP A 198 3.36 20.46 5.00
C TRP A 198 3.27 21.70 5.87
N ARG A 199 3.19 21.47 7.17
CA ARG A 199 3.11 22.47 8.23
C ARG A 199 4.09 22.15 9.33
N VAL A 200 4.35 23.13 10.21
CA VAL A 200 5.22 22.96 11.37
C VAL A 200 4.45 23.28 12.63
N ARG A 201 4.58 22.41 13.65
CA ARG A 201 3.96 22.56 14.96
C ARG A 201 5.01 22.65 16.05
N ASP A 202 4.83 23.55 16.98
CA ASP A 202 5.59 23.60 18.24
C ASP A 202 5.13 22.47 19.15
N VAL A 203 6.07 21.63 19.59
CA VAL A 203 5.74 20.44 20.40
C VAL A 203 5.27 20.81 21.79
N ALA A 204 5.83 21.86 22.41
CA ALA A 204 5.48 22.25 23.79
C ALA A 204 4.06 22.82 23.88
N THR A 205 3.69 23.67 22.94
CA THR A 205 2.37 24.35 22.91
C THR A 205 1.31 23.63 22.11
N ALA A 206 1.70 22.68 21.25
CA ALA A 206 0.86 22.03 20.24
C ALA A 206 0.16 23.05 19.30
N GLN A 207 0.80 24.17 19.03
CA GLN A 207 0.33 25.20 18.11
C GLN A 207 1.13 25.20 16.82
N ASP A 208 0.46 25.43 15.68
CA ASP A 208 1.13 25.52 14.39
C ASP A 208 1.88 26.86 14.28
N LEU A 209 3.07 26.78 13.71
CA LEU A 209 3.82 27.94 13.23
C LEU A 209 3.23 28.40 11.87
N PRO A 210 3.60 29.60 11.39
CA PRO A 210 3.05 30.14 10.15
C PRO A 210 3.55 29.45 8.88
N ASP A 211 4.50 28.53 9.01
CA ASP A 211 5.16 27.83 7.88
C ASP A 211 4.17 26.89 7.21
N VAL A 212 3.97 27.08 5.90
CA VAL A 212 3.10 26.25 5.04
C VAL A 212 3.81 25.96 3.73
N ILE A 213 4.01 24.66 3.44
CA ILE A 213 4.71 24.18 2.26
C ILE A 213 3.72 23.41 1.39
N LYS A 214 3.58 23.82 0.13
CA LYS A 214 2.64 23.23 -0.85
C LYS A 214 3.37 22.49 -1.96
N TRP A 215 2.60 21.76 -2.75
CA TRP A 215 3.04 21.06 -3.97
C TRP A 215 4.08 19.97 -3.69
N VAL A 216 3.99 19.40 -2.48
CA VAL A 216 4.78 18.25 -2.08
C VAL A 216 4.08 16.97 -2.54
N LYS A 217 4.83 16.08 -3.15
CA LYS A 217 4.37 14.75 -3.56
C LYS A 217 5.58 13.81 -3.57
N PHE A 218 5.44 12.61 -3.00
CA PHE A 218 6.52 11.63 -2.89
C PHE A 218 7.76 12.17 -2.16
N SER A 219 7.56 12.90 -1.08
CA SER A 219 8.63 13.48 -0.27
C SER A 219 8.25 13.52 1.21
N GLY A 220 9.22 13.27 2.08
CA GLY A 220 9.20 13.60 3.49
C GLY A 220 9.90 14.92 3.77
N ALA A 221 10.05 15.27 5.05
CA ALA A 221 10.87 16.37 5.55
C ALA A 221 12.05 15.82 6.36
N SER A 222 13.23 16.41 6.23
CA SER A 222 14.41 16.06 7.02
C SER A 222 15.04 17.30 7.65
N TRP A 223 14.97 17.39 8.97
CA TRP A 223 15.46 18.52 9.74
C TRP A 223 16.97 18.67 9.71
N THR A 224 17.45 19.91 9.69
CA THR A 224 18.84 20.20 10.09
C THR A 224 19.02 19.91 11.57
N LYS A 225 20.27 19.58 11.98
CA LYS A 225 20.59 19.21 13.36
C LYS A 225 20.28 20.33 14.37
N ASP A 226 20.40 21.57 13.92
CA ASP A 226 20.11 22.78 14.73
C ASP A 226 18.61 23.14 14.76
N GLY A 227 17.75 22.38 14.05
CA GLY A 227 16.31 22.62 14.01
C GLY A 227 15.88 23.93 13.31
N GLN A 228 16.79 24.61 12.57
CA GLN A 228 16.47 25.89 11.93
C GLN A 228 15.68 25.76 10.63
N GLY A 229 15.56 24.56 10.09
CA GLY A 229 14.83 24.28 8.86
C GLY A 229 14.89 22.80 8.49
N PHE A 230 14.33 22.48 7.34
CA PHE A 230 14.31 21.11 6.84
C PHE A 230 14.41 21.02 5.32
N PHE A 231 14.91 19.90 4.83
CA PHE A 231 14.95 19.56 3.41
C PHE A 231 13.69 18.81 3.02
N TYR A 232 13.18 19.13 1.81
CA TYR A 232 12.00 18.48 1.24
C TYR A 232 12.04 18.58 -0.29
N SER A 233 11.27 17.73 -0.97
CA SER A 233 11.14 17.80 -2.44
C SER A 233 9.72 18.13 -2.85
N ARG A 234 9.59 18.89 -3.95
CA ARG A 234 8.31 19.27 -4.53
C ARG A 234 8.35 19.37 -6.04
N TYR A 235 7.17 19.43 -6.61
CA TYR A 235 6.95 19.74 -8.02
C TYR A 235 6.55 21.22 -8.18
N ASP A 236 6.60 21.70 -9.42
CA ASP A 236 6.06 23.02 -9.74
C ASP A 236 4.53 23.00 -9.65
N GLU A 237 3.94 24.11 -9.22
CA GLU A 237 2.50 24.27 -9.02
C GLU A 237 1.70 23.88 -10.27
N PRO A 238 0.78 22.92 -10.18
CA PRO A 238 -0.16 22.63 -11.26
C PRO A 238 -1.29 23.63 -11.28
N THR A 239 -1.93 23.84 -12.43
CA THR A 239 -3.22 24.54 -12.47
C THR A 239 -4.30 23.68 -11.80
N GLU A 240 -5.40 24.29 -11.33
CA GLU A 240 -6.50 23.54 -10.68
C GLU A 240 -7.03 22.42 -11.58
N ALA A 241 -7.21 22.68 -12.88
CA ALA A 241 -7.65 21.68 -13.85
C ALA A 241 -6.64 20.53 -14.07
N GLN A 242 -5.37 20.76 -13.74
CA GLN A 242 -4.29 19.78 -13.92
C GLN A 242 -3.92 19.02 -12.65
N ARG A 243 -4.49 19.37 -11.52
CA ARG A 243 -4.08 18.89 -10.20
C ARG A 243 -4.09 17.37 -10.08
N LEU A 244 -5.11 16.71 -10.63
CA LEU A 244 -5.26 15.25 -10.60
C LEU A 244 -4.83 14.56 -11.91
N THR A 245 -4.52 15.32 -12.96
CA THR A 245 -4.27 14.77 -14.31
C THR A 245 -2.89 15.04 -14.86
N LYS A 246 -2.20 16.10 -14.38
CA LYS A 246 -0.86 16.48 -14.88
C LYS A 246 0.17 15.39 -14.57
N VAL A 247 0.97 15.07 -15.56
CA VAL A 247 2.12 14.16 -15.41
C VAL A 247 3.15 14.79 -14.47
N ASN A 248 3.64 14.02 -13.51
CA ASN A 248 4.58 14.49 -12.48
C ASN A 248 6.03 14.31 -12.98
N TYR A 249 6.61 15.38 -13.49
CA TYR A 249 8.01 15.47 -13.93
C TYR A 249 8.74 16.61 -13.21
N PHE A 250 10.09 16.56 -13.23
CA PHE A 250 10.97 17.61 -12.74
C PHE A 250 10.82 17.92 -11.25
N GLN A 251 10.83 16.88 -10.42
CA GLN A 251 10.90 17.07 -8.97
C GLN A 251 12.20 17.81 -8.60
N LYS A 252 12.15 18.67 -7.58
CA LYS A 252 13.27 19.49 -7.11
C LYS A 252 13.42 19.38 -5.61
N LEU A 253 14.65 19.37 -5.10
CA LEU A 253 14.98 19.34 -3.68
C LEU A 253 15.23 20.77 -3.17
N TYR A 254 14.53 21.15 -2.12
CA TYR A 254 14.61 22.46 -1.47
C TYR A 254 15.01 22.37 -0.01
N PHE A 255 15.49 23.48 0.51
CA PHE A 255 15.64 23.74 1.94
C PHE A 255 14.68 24.85 2.34
N HIS A 256 13.81 24.57 3.30
CA HIS A 256 12.93 25.53 3.95
C HIS A 256 13.52 25.99 5.27
N LYS A 257 13.69 27.30 5.45
CA LYS A 257 14.09 27.92 6.72
C LYS A 257 12.84 28.28 7.52
N LEU A 258 12.77 27.90 8.78
CA LEU A 258 11.63 28.24 9.63
C LEU A 258 11.37 29.75 9.69
N GLY A 259 10.10 30.11 9.66
CA GLY A 259 9.64 31.48 9.73
C GLY A 259 9.78 32.28 8.44
N THR A 260 10.14 31.65 7.32
CA THR A 260 10.17 32.30 6.00
C THR A 260 9.02 31.81 5.12
N ALA A 261 8.69 32.57 4.08
CA ALA A 261 7.71 32.14 3.10
C ALA A 261 8.30 31.06 2.18
N GLN A 262 7.49 30.12 1.69
CA GLN A 262 7.94 29.07 0.74
C GLN A 262 8.62 29.64 -0.51
N ALA A 263 8.27 30.86 -0.94
CA ALA A 263 8.91 31.52 -2.07
C ALA A 263 10.39 31.88 -1.83
N GLU A 264 10.81 31.89 -0.57
CA GLU A 264 12.20 32.15 -0.16
C GLU A 264 13.01 30.87 0.00
N ASP A 265 12.41 29.69 -0.24
CA ASP A 265 13.08 28.42 -0.09
C ASP A 265 14.25 28.27 -1.05
N VAL A 266 15.35 27.76 -0.52
CA VAL A 266 16.59 27.60 -1.27
C VAL A 266 16.55 26.30 -2.08
N LEU A 267 16.67 26.43 -3.41
CA LEU A 267 16.88 25.27 -4.27
C LEU A 267 18.23 24.63 -3.96
N VAL A 268 18.20 23.34 -3.55
CA VAL A 268 19.41 22.58 -3.19
C VAL A 268 19.90 21.76 -4.36
N TYR A 269 18.99 21.09 -5.08
CA TYR A 269 19.36 20.25 -6.21
C TYR A 269 18.21 20.09 -7.20
N GLU A 270 18.52 20.14 -8.48
CA GLU A 270 17.62 19.84 -9.60
C GLU A 270 18.39 19.26 -10.79
N ARG A 271 17.70 18.58 -11.69
CA ARG A 271 18.25 18.08 -12.96
C ARG A 271 17.25 18.36 -14.09
N PRO A 272 17.33 19.54 -14.70
CA PRO A 272 16.44 19.94 -15.81
C PRO A 272 16.57 19.05 -17.07
N ASP A 273 17.69 18.36 -17.19
CA ASP A 273 17.97 17.37 -18.24
C ASP A 273 17.39 15.97 -17.96
N GLN A 274 16.87 15.73 -16.74
CA GLN A 274 16.37 14.44 -16.24
C GLN A 274 14.97 14.58 -15.67
N LYS A 275 13.96 14.69 -16.52
CA LYS A 275 12.57 14.96 -16.11
C LYS A 275 11.97 13.89 -15.18
N GLU A 276 12.47 12.66 -15.22
CA GLU A 276 11.95 11.50 -14.48
C GLU A 276 12.67 11.25 -13.16
N TRP A 277 13.72 12.04 -12.85
CA TRP A 277 14.40 11.86 -11.59
C TRP A 277 13.63 12.47 -10.43
N GLY A 278 13.56 11.69 -9.33
CA GLY A 278 13.06 12.14 -8.04
C GLY A 278 14.19 12.24 -7.02
N PHE A 279 14.03 13.11 -6.04
CA PHE A 279 15.04 13.38 -5.02
C PHE A 279 14.47 13.21 -3.63
N SER A 280 15.21 12.54 -2.75
CA SER A 280 14.92 12.47 -1.31
C SER A 280 16.15 12.85 -0.52
N GLY A 281 16.07 13.92 0.27
CA GLY A 281 17.16 14.40 1.12
C GLY A 281 17.01 13.91 2.55
N GLY A 282 18.07 13.30 3.12
CA GLY A 282 18.17 12.89 4.51
C GLY A 282 19.42 13.47 5.19
N VAL A 283 19.24 14.19 6.30
CA VAL A 283 20.35 14.69 7.11
C VAL A 283 20.87 13.53 7.99
N THR A 284 22.17 13.32 8.00
CA THR A 284 22.81 12.29 8.85
C THR A 284 22.63 12.58 10.34
N ASP A 285 22.68 11.54 11.19
CA ASP A 285 22.47 11.71 12.63
C ASP A 285 23.53 12.63 13.29
N ASP A 286 24.77 12.65 12.77
CA ASP A 286 25.80 13.60 13.19
C ASP A 286 25.57 15.05 12.67
N GLY A 287 24.56 15.26 11.80
CA GLY A 287 24.19 16.55 11.24
C GLY A 287 25.14 17.10 10.18
N ARG A 288 26.15 16.30 9.78
CA ARG A 288 27.17 16.77 8.88
C ARG A 288 26.79 16.70 7.41
N TYR A 289 26.12 15.65 7.00
CA TYR A 289 25.82 15.43 5.59
C TYR A 289 24.34 15.48 5.29
N LEU A 290 23.99 16.04 4.16
CA LEU A 290 22.73 15.79 3.46
C LEU A 290 22.99 14.68 2.45
N VAL A 291 22.44 13.49 2.68
CA VAL A 291 22.48 12.38 1.73
C VAL A 291 21.26 12.50 0.82
N ILE A 292 21.48 12.50 -0.49
CA ILE A 292 20.44 12.66 -1.51
C ILE A 292 20.29 11.34 -2.26
N THR A 293 19.18 10.66 -2.05
CA THR A 293 18.78 9.51 -2.86
C THR A 293 18.14 10.00 -4.13
N VAL A 294 18.63 9.54 -5.28
CA VAL A 294 18.09 9.88 -6.60
C VAL A 294 17.41 8.65 -7.19
N SER A 295 16.12 8.74 -7.42
CA SER A 295 15.29 7.67 -7.99
C SER A 295 14.87 8.00 -9.43
N GLN A 296 14.53 6.96 -10.20
CA GLN A 296 13.87 7.10 -11.50
C GLN A 296 12.63 6.22 -11.53
N GLY A 297 11.47 6.83 -11.43
CA GLY A 297 10.21 6.09 -11.33
C GLY A 297 10.19 5.15 -10.14
N THR A 298 9.73 3.92 -10.37
CA THR A 298 9.65 2.85 -9.36
C THR A 298 10.75 1.80 -9.50
N ASP A 299 11.81 2.08 -10.27
CA ASP A 299 12.99 1.21 -10.33
C ASP A 299 13.61 1.13 -8.93
N PRO A 300 13.86 -0.08 -8.37
CA PRO A 300 14.55 -0.20 -7.08
C PRO A 300 15.99 0.31 -7.11
N LYS A 301 16.62 0.37 -8.27
CA LYS A 301 17.95 0.95 -8.45
C LYS A 301 17.90 2.46 -8.25
N ASN A 302 18.94 3.00 -7.63
CA ASN A 302 19.03 4.42 -7.35
C ASN A 302 20.47 4.92 -7.43
N ARG A 303 20.62 6.24 -7.43
CA ARG A 303 21.88 6.93 -7.24
C ARG A 303 21.95 7.51 -5.84
N VAL A 304 23.15 7.78 -5.34
CA VAL A 304 23.35 8.45 -4.04
C VAL A 304 24.34 9.59 -4.19
N PHE A 305 23.88 10.78 -3.88
CA PHE A 305 24.69 11.99 -3.82
C PHE A 305 24.74 12.49 -2.38
N TYR A 306 25.68 13.37 -2.05
CA TYR A 306 25.69 14.00 -0.75
C TYR A 306 26.23 15.43 -0.81
N LYS A 307 25.92 16.21 0.24
CA LYS A 307 26.44 17.54 0.45
C LYS A 307 26.93 17.65 1.88
N ASP A 308 28.18 18.14 2.08
CA ASP A 308 28.70 18.45 3.41
C ASP A 308 28.09 19.77 3.91
N LEU A 309 27.22 19.68 4.91
CA LEU A 309 26.50 20.84 5.46
C LEU A 309 27.37 21.72 6.37
N GLN A 310 28.52 21.21 6.83
CA GLN A 310 29.46 21.95 7.67
C GLN A 310 30.54 22.68 6.85
N ALA A 311 30.66 22.38 5.56
CA ALA A 311 31.62 23.04 4.68
C ALA A 311 30.94 24.22 3.94
N PRO A 312 31.33 25.47 4.22
CA PRO A 312 30.74 26.64 3.56
C PRO A 312 30.88 26.53 2.04
N GLY A 313 29.76 26.73 1.32
CA GLY A 313 29.75 26.67 -0.13
C GLY A 313 29.95 25.30 -0.77
N ALA A 314 29.89 24.21 0.03
CA ALA A 314 29.98 22.87 -0.49
C ALA A 314 28.94 22.60 -1.57
N LYS A 315 29.40 21.98 -2.67
CA LYS A 315 28.53 21.51 -3.74
C LYS A 315 28.04 20.09 -3.45
N VAL A 316 26.97 19.68 -4.13
CA VAL A 316 26.54 18.30 -4.14
C VAL A 316 27.61 17.43 -4.84
N VAL A 317 28.00 16.33 -4.20
CA VAL A 317 28.93 15.33 -4.71
C VAL A 317 28.12 14.11 -5.17
N GLU A 318 28.30 13.73 -6.42
CA GLU A 318 27.65 12.56 -7.02
C GLU A 318 28.47 11.30 -6.67
N LEU A 319 28.24 10.74 -5.48
CA LEU A 319 29.05 9.62 -4.92
C LEU A 319 28.84 8.32 -5.70
N LEU A 320 27.59 7.93 -5.91
CA LEU A 320 27.16 6.77 -6.68
C LEU A 320 26.27 7.28 -7.81
N ASN A 321 26.84 7.39 -9.00
CA ASN A 321 26.20 8.07 -10.12
C ASN A 321 25.77 7.13 -11.26
N ASP A 322 25.43 5.88 -10.95
CA ASP A 322 24.89 4.90 -11.88
C ASP A 322 23.62 4.25 -11.28
N PHE A 323 22.63 3.96 -12.13
CA PHE A 323 21.49 3.12 -11.74
C PHE A 323 21.83 1.64 -11.94
N ASP A 324 22.86 1.16 -11.25
CA ASP A 324 23.36 -0.21 -11.39
C ASP A 324 22.81 -1.15 -10.30
N ALA A 325 22.48 -0.62 -9.12
CA ALA A 325 21.93 -1.35 -7.99
C ALA A 325 21.06 -0.46 -7.09
N SER A 326 20.41 -1.04 -6.11
CA SER A 326 19.82 -0.30 -5.00
C SER A 326 20.89 -0.02 -3.92
N TYR A 327 20.89 1.20 -3.38
CA TYR A 327 21.76 1.66 -2.30
C TYR A 327 20.94 2.38 -1.26
N ASN A 328 20.64 1.71 -0.15
CA ASN A 328 19.89 2.28 0.97
C ASN A 328 20.87 2.73 2.04
N PHE A 329 20.99 4.03 2.27
CA PHE A 329 21.84 4.59 3.30
C PHE A 329 21.34 4.16 4.68
N ILE A 330 22.25 3.63 5.53
CA ILE A 330 21.94 3.18 6.88
C ILE A 330 22.32 4.27 7.88
N ASP A 331 23.59 4.63 7.92
CA ASP A 331 24.18 5.64 8.83
C ASP A 331 25.63 5.91 8.38
N ASN A 332 26.36 6.76 9.11
CA ASN A 332 27.75 7.05 8.84
C ASN A 332 28.61 7.07 10.10
N ASP A 333 29.89 6.85 9.90
CA ASP A 333 30.93 7.14 10.89
C ASP A 333 31.91 8.15 10.29
N GLY A 334 31.66 9.42 10.57
CA GLY A 334 32.34 10.51 9.85
C GLY A 334 32.21 10.36 8.34
N PRO A 335 33.32 10.28 7.57
CA PRO A 335 33.27 10.16 6.12
C PRO A 335 32.95 8.73 5.61
N VAL A 336 32.81 7.76 6.47
CA VAL A 336 32.47 6.38 6.09
C VAL A 336 30.96 6.17 6.14
N PHE A 337 30.35 5.93 4.99
CA PHE A 337 28.93 5.71 4.84
C PHE A 337 28.61 4.22 4.75
N TRP A 338 27.58 3.77 5.45
CA TRP A 338 27.10 2.39 5.41
C TRP A 338 25.85 2.29 4.55
N PHE A 339 25.82 1.26 3.68
CA PHE A 339 24.71 1.01 2.79
C PHE A 339 24.27 -0.45 2.83
N GLN A 340 22.97 -0.67 2.79
CA GLN A 340 22.41 -1.90 2.28
C GLN A 340 22.35 -1.81 0.76
N THR A 341 22.80 -2.83 0.04
CA THR A 341 22.79 -2.87 -1.43
C THR A 341 22.54 -4.26 -1.96
N ASP A 342 21.94 -4.35 -3.14
CA ASP A 342 21.81 -5.59 -3.92
C ASP A 342 22.88 -5.73 -5.01
N LEU A 343 23.85 -4.83 -5.06
CA LEU A 343 24.98 -4.91 -5.99
C LEU A 343 25.74 -6.24 -5.80
N ASP A 344 25.75 -7.08 -6.86
CA ASP A 344 26.35 -8.43 -6.84
C ASP A 344 25.82 -9.32 -5.69
N ALA A 345 24.65 -8.99 -5.14
CA ALA A 345 24.04 -9.64 -4.00
C ALA A 345 22.51 -9.49 -4.06
N PRO A 346 21.79 -10.21 -4.92
CA PRO A 346 20.37 -9.98 -5.20
C PRO A 346 19.45 -10.11 -3.97
N ARG A 347 19.92 -10.73 -2.88
CA ARG A 347 19.21 -10.82 -1.59
C ARG A 347 19.70 -9.78 -0.57
N GLY A 348 20.59 -8.90 -0.97
CA GLY A 348 21.13 -7.81 -0.15
C GLY A 348 22.37 -8.17 0.67
N ARG A 349 23.21 -7.18 0.85
CA ARG A 349 24.40 -7.18 1.73
C ARG A 349 24.59 -5.79 2.32
N VAL A 350 25.47 -5.66 3.33
CA VAL A 350 25.83 -4.37 3.93
C VAL A 350 27.28 -4.06 3.59
N ILE A 351 27.52 -2.84 3.08
CA ILE A 351 28.84 -2.35 2.69
C ILE A 351 29.15 -1.03 3.38
N ALA A 352 30.46 -0.70 3.46
CA ALA A 352 30.96 0.60 3.89
C ALA A 352 31.75 1.26 2.75
N ILE A 353 31.49 2.55 2.52
CA ILE A 353 32.15 3.39 1.52
C ILE A 353 32.80 4.58 2.24
N ASP A 354 34.12 4.71 2.16
CA ASP A 354 34.80 5.92 2.59
C ASP A 354 34.70 6.98 1.47
N THR A 355 34.00 8.08 1.75
CA THR A 355 33.81 9.17 0.78
C THR A 355 35.11 9.86 0.33
N ARG A 356 36.19 9.67 1.07
CA ARG A 356 37.54 10.17 0.71
C ARG A 356 38.26 9.26 -0.29
N ALA A 357 37.82 8.01 -0.40
CA ALA A 357 38.37 7.00 -1.31
C ALA A 357 37.26 6.14 -1.93
N PRO A 358 36.32 6.73 -2.68
CA PRO A 358 35.04 6.12 -3.03
C PRO A 358 35.10 5.03 -4.10
N ALA A 359 36.25 4.76 -4.70
CA ALA A 359 36.41 3.75 -5.72
C ALA A 359 35.96 2.36 -5.22
N ARG A 360 35.23 1.57 -6.03
CA ARG A 360 34.67 0.25 -5.66
C ARG A 360 35.70 -0.71 -5.03
N ARG A 361 36.95 -0.70 -5.50
CA ARG A 361 38.02 -1.53 -4.95
C ARG A 361 38.35 -1.25 -3.47
N ASN A 362 37.92 -0.10 -2.94
CA ASN A 362 38.13 0.31 -1.55
C ASN A 362 36.90 0.02 -0.65
N TRP A 363 35.80 -0.41 -1.23
CA TRP A 363 34.59 -0.71 -0.46
C TRP A 363 34.84 -1.92 0.44
N LYS A 364 34.21 -1.91 1.60
CA LYS A 364 34.31 -3.01 2.56
C LYS A 364 32.94 -3.67 2.66
N GLU A 365 32.88 -4.98 2.46
CA GLU A 365 31.73 -5.76 2.82
C GLU A 365 31.72 -5.97 4.34
N LEU A 366 30.63 -5.59 5.02
CA LEU A 366 30.44 -5.77 6.45
C LEU A 366 29.60 -7.02 6.72
N ILE A 367 28.42 -7.09 6.12
CA ILE A 367 27.51 -8.24 6.25
C ILE A 367 27.30 -8.81 4.86
N PRO A 368 27.78 -10.02 4.57
CA PRO A 368 27.61 -10.65 3.27
C PRO A 368 26.16 -11.08 3.04
N GLN A 369 25.82 -11.31 1.76
CA GLN A 369 24.53 -11.89 1.39
C GLN A 369 24.31 -13.23 2.09
N ALA A 370 23.10 -13.43 2.60
CA ALA A 370 22.63 -14.68 3.20
C ALA A 370 21.63 -15.42 2.30
N ALA A 371 21.15 -16.57 2.77
CA ALA A 371 20.05 -17.27 2.11
C ALA A 371 18.72 -16.52 2.24
N GLU A 372 18.55 -15.76 3.31
CA GLU A 372 17.42 -14.88 3.56
C GLU A 372 17.63 -13.52 2.87
N THR A 373 16.54 -12.84 2.54
CA THR A 373 16.58 -11.53 1.87
C THR A 373 16.55 -10.41 2.89
N ILE A 374 17.48 -9.46 2.81
CA ILE A 374 17.46 -8.25 3.66
C ILE A 374 16.32 -7.34 3.22
N GLN A 375 15.44 -7.00 4.16
CA GLN A 375 14.36 -6.01 3.98
C GLN A 375 14.76 -4.62 4.49
N GLY A 376 15.60 -4.55 5.47
CA GLY A 376 16.09 -3.29 6.03
C GLY A 376 17.15 -3.49 7.09
N VAL A 377 17.93 -2.44 7.29
CA VAL A 377 19.01 -2.37 8.29
C VAL A 377 18.90 -1.06 9.03
N SER A 378 19.01 -1.09 10.35
CA SER A 378 19.13 0.09 11.20
C SER A 378 20.34 -0.03 12.11
N ALA A 379 20.87 1.11 12.56
CA ALA A 379 21.99 1.17 13.49
C ALA A 379 21.53 1.73 14.85
N VAL A 380 21.48 0.88 15.88
CA VAL A 380 21.05 1.23 17.23
C VAL A 380 22.03 0.63 18.24
N ASN A 381 22.37 1.33 19.30
CA ASN A 381 23.28 0.86 20.36
C ASN A 381 24.60 0.29 19.82
N GLN A 382 25.22 0.99 18.86
CA GLN A 382 26.46 0.54 18.19
C GLN A 382 26.37 -0.85 17.56
N GLN A 383 25.18 -1.25 17.09
CA GLN A 383 24.90 -2.54 16.45
C GLN A 383 23.99 -2.33 15.23
N PHE A 384 24.13 -3.21 14.23
CA PHE A 384 23.19 -3.32 13.14
C PHE A 384 22.05 -4.28 13.51
N PHE A 385 20.82 -3.83 13.37
CA PHE A 385 19.62 -4.64 13.42
C PHE A 385 19.20 -4.92 11.97
N VAL A 386 19.32 -6.16 11.56
CA VAL A 386 19.03 -6.58 10.18
C VAL A 386 17.75 -7.36 10.14
N ASN A 387 16.78 -6.82 9.43
CA ASN A 387 15.48 -7.44 9.21
C ASN A 387 15.53 -8.26 7.92
N TYR A 388 15.44 -9.58 8.04
CA TYR A 388 15.43 -10.53 6.94
C TYR A 388 14.03 -11.06 6.66
N LEU A 389 13.79 -11.47 5.42
CA LEU A 389 12.71 -12.39 5.06
C LEU A 389 13.27 -13.80 4.88
N LYS A 390 12.73 -14.73 5.65
CA LYS A 390 12.90 -16.16 5.51
C LYS A 390 11.57 -16.73 5.04
N ASP A 391 11.50 -17.18 3.78
CA ASP A 391 10.26 -17.66 3.19
C ASP A 391 9.07 -16.71 3.44
N ALA A 392 9.26 -15.41 3.17
CA ALA A 392 8.25 -14.37 3.29
C ALA A 392 7.75 -14.05 4.72
N HIS A 393 8.42 -14.48 5.77
CA HIS A 393 8.18 -14.02 7.15
C HIS A 393 9.45 -13.44 7.78
N THR A 394 9.30 -12.63 8.81
CA THR A 394 10.41 -11.88 9.39
C THR A 394 11.33 -12.74 10.24
N GLN A 395 12.64 -12.52 10.08
CA GLN A 395 13.71 -12.95 10.98
C GLN A 395 14.62 -11.76 11.27
N VAL A 396 14.92 -11.49 12.54
CA VAL A 396 15.74 -10.33 12.93
C VAL A 396 17.07 -10.78 13.51
N LYS A 397 18.17 -10.37 12.88
CA LYS A 397 19.53 -10.68 13.33
C LYS A 397 20.27 -9.39 13.71
N VAL A 398 21.06 -9.46 14.76
CA VAL A 398 21.88 -8.35 15.25
C VAL A 398 23.34 -8.63 14.99
N PHE A 399 24.04 -7.64 14.44
CA PHE A 399 25.47 -7.68 14.14
C PHE A 399 26.17 -6.50 14.83
N ASP A 400 27.45 -6.65 15.15
CA ASP A 400 28.27 -5.49 15.54
C ASP A 400 28.58 -4.61 14.31
N LEU A 401 29.11 -3.39 14.52
CA LEU A 401 29.41 -2.47 13.42
C LEU A 401 30.55 -2.97 12.51
N GLY A 402 31.28 -4.00 12.90
CA GLY A 402 32.23 -4.72 12.06
C GLY A 402 31.62 -5.81 11.20
N GLY A 403 30.31 -6.07 11.35
CA GLY A 403 29.55 -7.06 10.58
C GLY A 403 29.58 -8.48 11.18
N ARG A 404 30.11 -8.66 12.40
CA ARG A 404 30.11 -9.95 13.08
C ARG A 404 28.71 -10.21 13.70
N PHE A 405 28.14 -11.39 13.41
CA PHE A 405 26.89 -11.83 14.03
C PHE A 405 26.99 -11.87 15.55
N VAL A 406 26.01 -11.30 16.24
CA VAL A 406 25.91 -11.25 17.69
C VAL A 406 24.80 -12.17 18.19
N ARG A 407 23.57 -12.04 17.65
CA ARG A 407 22.41 -12.83 18.08
C ARG A 407 21.23 -12.69 17.11
N GLU A 408 20.26 -13.56 17.26
CA GLU A 408 18.94 -13.44 16.67
C GLU A 408 17.93 -12.97 17.73
N ILE A 409 16.97 -12.12 17.35
CA ILE A 409 15.87 -11.71 18.20
C ILE A 409 14.72 -12.69 17.97
N PRO A 410 14.31 -13.48 18.99
CA PRO A 410 13.20 -14.39 18.83
C PRO A 410 11.89 -13.63 18.70
N LEU A 411 11.07 -14.00 17.70
CA LEU A 411 9.74 -13.47 17.48
C LEU A 411 8.68 -14.43 18.01
N PRO A 412 7.47 -13.96 18.39
CA PRO A 412 6.45 -14.77 19.05
C PRO A 412 5.97 -15.99 18.23
N SER A 413 5.87 -15.84 16.92
CA SER A 413 5.41 -16.88 15.99
C SER A 413 5.77 -16.53 14.54
N LEU A 414 5.25 -17.31 13.59
CA LEU A 414 5.32 -16.97 12.17
C LEU A 414 4.53 -15.66 11.93
N GLY A 415 5.24 -14.59 11.54
CA GLY A 415 4.64 -13.27 11.40
C GLY A 415 5.60 -12.26 10.79
N SER A 416 5.23 -11.01 10.92
CA SER A 416 6.02 -9.86 10.49
C SER A 416 6.41 -9.00 11.68
N ALA A 417 7.68 -8.58 11.72
CA ALA A 417 8.15 -7.58 12.67
C ALA A 417 8.73 -6.39 11.94
N GLY A 418 8.45 -5.18 12.43
CA GLY A 418 8.96 -3.94 11.88
C GLY A 418 9.17 -2.89 12.95
N GLY A 419 10.09 -1.96 12.70
CA GLY A 419 10.54 -0.96 13.65
C GLY A 419 12.06 -1.05 13.81
N PHE A 420 12.56 -1.25 15.03
CA PHE A 420 13.99 -1.29 15.36
C PHE A 420 14.74 0.00 14.97
N SER A 421 14.02 1.12 14.91
CA SER A 421 14.60 2.43 14.63
C SER A 421 15.18 3.07 15.91
N GLY A 422 16.15 3.96 15.74
CA GLY A 422 16.80 4.70 16.83
C GLY A 422 18.12 5.26 16.39
N LYS A 423 18.89 5.75 17.35
CA LYS A 423 20.25 6.26 17.14
C LYS A 423 21.28 5.27 17.68
N ARG A 424 22.52 5.38 17.22
CA ARG A 424 23.62 4.57 17.75
C ARG A 424 23.87 4.81 19.24
N SER A 425 23.43 5.93 19.78
CA SER A 425 23.50 6.26 21.20
C SER A 425 22.34 5.71 22.04
N ASP A 426 21.26 5.25 21.41
CA ASP A 426 20.11 4.72 22.14
C ASP A 426 20.40 3.32 22.68
N THR A 427 19.94 3.06 23.91
CA THR A 427 20.07 1.75 24.56
C THR A 427 18.81 0.89 24.45
N GLU A 428 17.77 1.44 23.81
CA GLU A 428 16.49 0.79 23.58
C GLU A 428 15.96 1.08 22.17
N THR A 429 15.15 0.17 21.67
CA THR A 429 14.36 0.38 20.45
C THR A 429 12.99 -0.29 20.60
N PHE A 430 12.08 0.01 19.68
CA PHE A 430 10.74 -0.55 19.67
C PHE A 430 10.47 -1.24 18.33
N TYR A 431 9.65 -2.29 18.38
CA TYR A 431 9.15 -2.93 17.17
C TYR A 431 7.71 -3.41 17.35
N SER A 432 6.98 -3.50 16.25
CA SER A 432 5.68 -4.15 16.20
C SER A 432 5.83 -5.57 15.69
N PHE A 433 5.00 -6.48 16.19
CA PHE A 433 4.84 -7.83 15.65
C PHE A 433 3.38 -8.05 15.29
N THR A 434 3.12 -8.65 14.12
CA THR A 434 1.77 -8.98 13.64
C THR A 434 1.78 -10.30 12.87
N SER A 435 0.62 -10.96 12.82
CA SER A 435 0.36 -12.12 11.95
C SER A 435 -1.09 -12.10 11.48
N PHE A 436 -1.55 -13.10 10.74
CA PHE A 436 -2.92 -13.13 10.23
C PHE A 436 -4.00 -13.18 11.33
N ASN A 437 -3.68 -13.71 12.51
CA ASN A 437 -4.57 -13.80 13.68
C ASN A 437 -4.11 -12.97 14.87
N THR A 438 -3.02 -12.19 14.73
CA THR A 438 -2.45 -11.40 15.82
C THR A 438 -2.36 -9.94 15.38
N PRO A 439 -3.17 -9.03 15.94
CA PRO A 439 -3.05 -7.59 15.68
C PRO A 439 -1.72 -7.07 16.22
N GLY A 440 -1.28 -5.93 15.72
CA GLY A 440 0.04 -5.36 16.03
C GLY A 440 0.31 -5.22 17.53
N VAL A 441 1.21 -6.04 18.06
CA VAL A 441 1.74 -5.95 19.42
C VAL A 441 3.02 -5.14 19.39
N ILE A 442 3.15 -4.12 20.22
CA ILE A 442 4.38 -3.32 20.33
C ILE A 442 5.27 -3.88 21.43
N PHE A 443 6.51 -4.15 21.08
CA PHE A 443 7.56 -4.60 21.98
C PHE A 443 8.57 -3.48 22.21
N ARG A 444 9.10 -3.40 23.42
CA ARG A 444 10.30 -2.65 23.77
C ARG A 444 11.47 -3.63 23.82
N TYR A 445 12.53 -3.32 23.12
CA TYR A 445 13.77 -4.07 23.12
C TYR A 445 14.87 -3.28 23.86
N ASP A 446 15.35 -3.83 24.97
CA ASP A 446 16.55 -3.33 25.64
C ASP A 446 17.77 -3.88 24.90
N ALA A 447 18.49 -2.99 24.20
CA ALA A 447 19.63 -3.38 23.38
C ALA A 447 20.86 -3.74 24.20
N THR A 448 20.93 -3.29 25.48
CA THR A 448 22.01 -3.61 26.42
C THR A 448 21.79 -4.98 27.07
N ALA A 449 20.59 -5.23 27.58
CA ALA A 449 20.22 -6.50 28.21
C ALA A 449 19.84 -7.57 27.18
N ALA A 450 19.66 -7.21 25.90
CA ALA A 450 19.23 -8.09 24.81
C ALA A 450 17.87 -8.77 25.07
N THR A 451 16.91 -8.04 25.61
CA THR A 451 15.60 -8.58 26.00
C THR A 451 14.45 -7.80 25.37
N SER A 452 13.44 -8.56 24.92
CA SER A 452 12.16 -8.01 24.46
C SER A 452 11.10 -8.11 25.55
N THR A 453 10.37 -7.03 25.78
CA THR A 453 9.20 -7.00 26.66
C THR A 453 8.00 -6.43 25.93
N VAL A 454 6.80 -6.96 26.20
CA VAL A 454 5.56 -6.40 25.64
C VAL A 454 5.36 -5.00 26.18
N PHE A 455 5.28 -4.02 25.30
CA PHE A 455 5.04 -2.62 25.67
C PHE A 455 3.58 -2.22 25.53
N ARG A 456 2.93 -2.61 24.41
CA ARG A 456 1.50 -2.41 24.18
C ARG A 456 0.92 -3.63 23.48
N GLN A 457 -0.12 -4.20 24.08
CA GLN A 457 -0.86 -5.31 23.51
C GLN A 457 -2.33 -4.91 23.34
N PRO A 458 -2.89 -5.00 22.11
CA PRO A 458 -4.30 -4.72 21.87
C PRO A 458 -5.20 -5.68 22.64
N LYS A 459 -6.31 -5.15 23.17
CA LYS A 459 -7.40 -5.97 23.73
C LYS A 459 -8.43 -6.17 22.61
N VAL A 460 -8.60 -7.38 22.16
CA VAL A 460 -9.46 -7.71 21.00
C VAL A 460 -10.66 -8.55 21.40
N ALA A 461 -11.76 -8.42 20.65
CA ALA A 461 -13.03 -9.10 20.90
C ALA A 461 -13.13 -10.45 20.15
N PHE A 462 -12.00 -11.19 20.07
CA PHE A 462 -11.92 -12.53 19.52
C PHE A 462 -10.77 -13.29 20.18
N ASN A 463 -10.77 -14.62 20.03
CA ASN A 463 -9.66 -15.45 20.51
C ASN A 463 -8.71 -15.78 19.33
N PRO A 464 -7.46 -15.28 19.32
CA PRO A 464 -6.48 -15.59 18.28
C PRO A 464 -6.20 -17.10 18.13
N ASP A 465 -6.32 -17.87 19.22
CA ASP A 465 -6.06 -19.30 19.22
C ASP A 465 -7.11 -20.14 18.49
N ASP A 466 -8.25 -19.54 18.11
CA ASP A 466 -9.26 -20.21 17.29
C ASP A 466 -8.83 -20.36 15.82
N TYR A 467 -7.76 -19.67 15.42
CA TYR A 467 -7.29 -19.62 14.03
C TYR A 467 -5.92 -20.28 13.89
N GLU A 468 -5.65 -20.81 12.72
CA GLU A 468 -4.34 -21.35 12.36
C GLU A 468 -3.89 -20.82 11.00
N THR A 469 -2.57 -20.66 10.87
CA THR A 469 -1.91 -20.31 9.62
C THR A 469 -0.89 -21.37 9.29
N ARG A 470 -0.89 -21.80 8.03
CA ARG A 470 0.11 -22.73 7.48
C ARG A 470 0.82 -22.05 6.32
N GLN A 471 2.11 -22.30 6.20
CA GLN A 471 2.84 -22.02 4.98
C GLN A 471 2.98 -23.31 4.18
N VAL A 472 2.60 -23.22 2.90
CA VAL A 472 2.74 -24.32 1.94
C VAL A 472 3.55 -23.83 0.75
N PHE A 473 4.01 -24.77 -0.07
CA PHE A 473 4.70 -24.49 -1.30
C PHE A 473 4.05 -25.27 -2.44
N TYR A 474 3.89 -24.63 -3.57
CA TYR A 474 3.35 -25.25 -4.77
C TYR A 474 4.24 -24.95 -5.98
N ALA A 475 4.10 -25.72 -7.04
CA ALA A 475 4.81 -25.48 -8.30
C ALA A 475 3.98 -24.58 -9.21
N SER A 476 4.61 -23.53 -9.72
CA SER A 476 4.06 -22.75 -10.83
C SER A 476 4.12 -23.54 -12.13
N LYS A 477 3.57 -23.01 -13.20
CA LYS A 477 3.51 -23.63 -14.53
C LYS A 477 4.88 -24.02 -15.09
N ASP A 478 5.92 -23.27 -14.77
CA ASP A 478 7.31 -23.52 -15.17
C ASP A 478 8.11 -24.36 -14.16
N GLY A 479 7.45 -24.86 -13.10
CA GLY A 479 8.06 -25.64 -12.01
C GLY A 479 8.66 -24.80 -10.90
N THR A 480 8.64 -23.46 -10.98
CA THR A 480 9.13 -22.61 -9.88
C THR A 480 8.34 -22.85 -8.62
N ARG A 481 9.04 -23.04 -7.51
CA ARG A 481 8.43 -23.28 -6.19
C ARG A 481 7.99 -21.96 -5.57
N ILE A 482 6.68 -21.81 -5.35
CA ILE A 482 6.05 -20.59 -4.83
C ILE A 482 5.54 -20.84 -3.42
N PRO A 483 5.87 -19.98 -2.42
CA PRO A 483 5.28 -20.06 -1.08
C PRO A 483 3.88 -19.47 -1.07
N MET A 484 3.03 -20.00 -0.19
CA MET A 484 1.68 -19.49 0.06
C MET A 484 1.32 -19.66 1.53
N PHE A 485 0.83 -18.59 2.15
CA PHE A 485 0.19 -18.67 3.47
C PHE A 485 -1.29 -19.01 3.31
N ILE A 486 -1.79 -19.90 4.16
CA ILE A 486 -3.20 -20.29 4.23
C ILE A 486 -3.65 -20.13 5.67
N SER A 487 -4.66 -19.28 5.89
CA SER A 487 -5.22 -19.01 7.22
C SER A 487 -6.71 -19.32 7.26
N HIS A 488 -7.15 -19.94 8.34
CA HIS A 488 -8.55 -20.30 8.54
C HIS A 488 -8.84 -20.57 10.02
N LYS A 489 -10.12 -20.68 10.37
CA LYS A 489 -10.54 -21.14 11.69
C LYS A 489 -10.17 -22.61 11.86
N LYS A 490 -9.70 -23.02 13.05
CA LYS A 490 -9.33 -24.40 13.37
C LYS A 490 -10.49 -25.36 13.12
N GLY A 491 -10.18 -26.60 12.77
CA GLY A 491 -11.16 -27.63 12.49
C GLY A 491 -11.71 -27.65 11.06
N LEU A 492 -11.04 -26.96 10.12
CA LEU A 492 -11.38 -26.99 8.70
C LEU A 492 -11.38 -28.42 8.15
N LYS A 493 -12.42 -28.75 7.37
CA LYS A 493 -12.49 -30.00 6.61
C LYS A 493 -12.11 -29.72 5.15
N LEU A 494 -11.16 -30.49 4.64
CA LEU A 494 -10.70 -30.40 3.25
C LEU A 494 -11.61 -31.25 2.34
N ASP A 495 -12.85 -30.82 2.16
CA ASP A 495 -13.87 -31.51 1.36
C ASP A 495 -14.26 -30.75 0.07
N GLY A 496 -13.50 -29.71 -0.25
CA GLY A 496 -13.72 -28.84 -1.42
C GLY A 496 -14.90 -27.90 -1.28
N ARG A 497 -15.53 -27.77 -0.11
CA ARG A 497 -16.76 -26.99 0.07
C ARG A 497 -16.53 -25.61 0.64
N THR A 498 -15.33 -25.30 1.10
CA THR A 498 -15.05 -24.05 1.81
C THR A 498 -14.84 -22.88 0.83
N PRO A 499 -15.59 -21.79 0.99
CA PRO A 499 -15.31 -20.57 0.26
C PRO A 499 -13.89 -20.08 0.58
N THR A 500 -13.14 -19.76 -0.46
CA THR A 500 -11.74 -19.34 -0.32
C THR A 500 -11.52 -18.01 -1.01
N LEU A 501 -10.87 -17.09 -0.31
CA LEU A 501 -10.41 -15.81 -0.83
C LEU A 501 -8.90 -15.88 -1.05
N LEU A 502 -8.48 -15.84 -2.30
CA LEU A 502 -7.09 -15.83 -2.73
C LEU A 502 -6.69 -14.40 -3.03
N TYR A 503 -5.74 -13.86 -2.27
CA TYR A 503 -5.23 -12.50 -2.41
C TYR A 503 -3.83 -12.51 -3.01
N GLY A 504 -3.54 -11.59 -3.95
CA GLY A 504 -2.21 -11.46 -4.54
C GLY A 504 -1.85 -10.04 -4.95
N TYR A 505 -0.54 -9.82 -5.16
CA TYR A 505 0.01 -8.56 -5.63
C TYR A 505 1.00 -8.78 -6.79
N GLY A 506 2.22 -9.28 -6.54
CA GLY A 506 3.18 -9.73 -7.54
C GLY A 506 3.76 -8.63 -8.42
N GLY A 507 4.45 -7.65 -7.84
CA GLY A 507 5.13 -6.60 -8.61
C GLY A 507 5.86 -5.60 -7.72
N PHE A 508 6.66 -4.74 -8.36
CA PHE A 508 7.33 -3.59 -7.73
C PHE A 508 8.25 -3.94 -6.56
N ASN A 509 8.82 -5.14 -6.56
CA ASN A 509 9.68 -5.61 -5.46
C ASN A 509 8.98 -5.58 -4.08
N ILE A 510 7.61 -5.60 -4.06
CA ILE A 510 6.84 -5.56 -2.82
C ILE A 510 6.62 -6.98 -2.31
N SER A 511 7.15 -7.25 -1.12
CA SER A 511 6.95 -8.52 -0.43
C SER A 511 5.62 -8.53 0.30
N LEU A 512 4.80 -9.56 0.08
CA LEU A 512 3.62 -9.82 0.89
C LEU A 512 4.03 -10.63 2.13
N THR A 513 3.80 -10.07 3.30
CA THR A 513 4.16 -10.69 4.58
C THR A 513 2.93 -10.85 5.47
N PRO A 514 2.93 -11.79 6.44
CA PRO A 514 1.80 -11.98 7.34
C PRO A 514 1.41 -10.68 8.04
N SER A 515 0.14 -10.30 7.95
CA SER A 515 -0.40 -9.11 8.59
C SER A 515 -1.84 -9.32 9.04
N PHE A 516 -2.23 -8.64 10.12
CA PHE A 516 -3.60 -8.70 10.64
C PHE A 516 -4.54 -7.81 9.83
N SER A 517 -5.70 -8.36 9.51
CA SER A 517 -6.81 -7.64 8.90
C SER A 517 -8.13 -8.04 9.53
N VAL A 518 -8.89 -7.07 10.03
CA VAL A 518 -10.23 -7.30 10.59
C VAL A 518 -11.17 -7.89 9.54
N ALA A 519 -11.09 -7.45 8.29
CA ALA A 519 -11.90 -8.00 7.20
C ALA A 519 -11.59 -9.48 6.94
N ASN A 520 -10.30 -9.86 6.93
CA ASN A 520 -9.90 -11.26 6.78
C ASN A 520 -10.31 -12.10 7.99
N LEU A 521 -10.27 -11.53 9.21
CA LEU A 521 -10.74 -12.19 10.41
C LEU A 521 -12.24 -12.50 10.31
N VAL A 522 -13.07 -11.53 9.92
CA VAL A 522 -14.52 -11.74 9.72
C VAL A 522 -14.76 -12.78 8.63
N TRP A 523 -13.98 -12.75 7.54
CA TRP A 523 -14.04 -13.79 6.51
C TRP A 523 -13.81 -15.19 7.08
N MET A 524 -12.77 -15.35 7.92
CA MET A 524 -12.48 -16.64 8.57
C MET A 524 -13.54 -17.03 9.63
N GLU A 525 -14.09 -16.05 10.38
CA GLU A 525 -15.22 -16.30 11.30
C GLU A 525 -16.45 -16.85 10.58
N MET A 526 -16.73 -16.35 9.39
CA MET A 526 -17.82 -16.84 8.54
C MET A 526 -17.54 -18.22 7.94
N GLY A 527 -16.38 -18.82 8.23
CA GLY A 527 -15.98 -20.13 7.74
C GLY A 527 -15.22 -20.11 6.42
N GLY A 528 -14.73 -18.96 6.00
CA GLY A 528 -13.88 -18.82 4.81
C GLY A 528 -12.42 -19.17 5.06
N VAL A 529 -11.71 -19.55 4.00
CA VAL A 529 -10.24 -19.67 3.96
C VAL A 529 -9.66 -18.44 3.31
N TYR A 530 -8.60 -17.88 3.90
CA TYR A 530 -7.79 -16.82 3.30
C TYR A 530 -6.45 -17.41 2.84
N ALA A 531 -6.08 -17.18 1.59
CA ALA A 531 -4.83 -17.66 1.01
C ALA A 531 -4.06 -16.50 0.37
N MET A 532 -2.73 -16.45 0.58
CA MET A 532 -1.86 -15.38 0.11
C MET A 532 -0.54 -15.97 -0.40
N PRO A 533 -0.41 -16.19 -1.72
CA PRO A 533 0.85 -16.63 -2.32
C PRO A 533 1.81 -15.46 -2.49
N ASN A 534 3.09 -15.77 -2.38
CA ASN A 534 4.20 -14.85 -2.58
C ASN A 534 4.71 -14.96 -4.02
N LEU A 535 4.07 -14.20 -4.90
CA LEU A 535 4.26 -14.30 -6.35
C LEU A 535 5.59 -13.68 -6.80
N ARG A 536 6.17 -14.19 -7.90
CA ARG A 536 7.26 -13.49 -8.58
C ARG A 536 6.86 -12.05 -8.92
N GLY A 537 7.84 -11.17 -9.04
CA GLY A 537 7.62 -9.71 -9.13
C GLY A 537 7.61 -9.02 -7.77
N GLY A 538 7.36 -9.75 -6.67
CA GLY A 538 7.63 -9.30 -5.31
C GLY A 538 9.10 -9.36 -4.93
N GLY A 539 9.42 -9.00 -3.69
CA GLY A 539 10.80 -8.95 -3.16
C GLY A 539 11.17 -10.08 -2.20
N GLU A 540 10.33 -11.11 -2.05
CA GLU A 540 10.46 -12.11 -0.99
C GLU A 540 11.77 -12.88 -1.06
N TYR A 541 12.30 -13.10 -2.26
CA TYR A 541 13.59 -13.75 -2.51
C TYR A 541 14.59 -12.82 -3.22
N GLY A 542 14.43 -11.51 -3.08
CA GLY A 542 15.34 -10.50 -3.59
C GLY A 542 15.10 -10.11 -5.04
N GLU A 543 16.09 -9.43 -5.64
CA GLU A 543 15.96 -8.81 -6.96
C GLU A 543 15.74 -9.83 -8.10
N GLU A 544 16.31 -11.02 -8.00
CA GLU A 544 16.05 -12.08 -9.00
C GLU A 544 14.57 -12.49 -9.01
N TRP A 545 13.91 -12.54 -7.85
CA TRP A 545 12.49 -12.83 -7.73
C TRP A 545 11.64 -11.71 -8.30
N HIS A 546 12.03 -10.47 -8.04
CA HIS A 546 11.40 -9.29 -8.60
C HIS A 546 11.50 -9.30 -10.13
N GLN A 547 12.70 -9.42 -10.68
CA GLN A 547 12.94 -9.41 -12.12
C GLN A 547 12.27 -10.58 -12.85
N ALA A 548 12.03 -11.70 -12.19
CA ALA A 548 11.29 -12.83 -12.77
C ALA A 548 9.80 -12.54 -13.02
N GLY A 549 9.26 -11.42 -12.51
CA GLY A 549 7.88 -10.98 -12.71
C GLY A 549 7.72 -9.61 -13.39
N THR A 550 8.75 -9.12 -14.10
CA THR A 550 8.73 -7.79 -14.74
C THR A 550 8.69 -7.89 -16.27
N LYS A 551 8.17 -6.84 -16.92
CA LYS A 551 8.19 -6.64 -18.40
C LYS A 551 7.73 -7.88 -19.15
N ALA A 552 8.54 -8.40 -20.08
CA ALA A 552 8.22 -9.60 -20.86
C ALA A 552 7.98 -10.85 -20.01
N ARG A 553 8.46 -10.87 -18.75
CA ARG A 553 8.25 -11.98 -17.80
C ARG A 553 7.04 -11.80 -16.89
N LYS A 554 6.25 -10.73 -17.06
CA LYS A 554 5.06 -10.45 -16.23
C LYS A 554 4.04 -11.59 -16.24
N GLN A 555 3.95 -12.37 -17.30
CA GLN A 555 3.08 -13.54 -17.38
C GLN A 555 3.37 -14.57 -16.28
N ASN A 556 4.62 -14.69 -15.81
CA ASN A 556 4.97 -15.57 -14.70
C ASN A 556 4.16 -15.29 -13.45
N VAL A 557 3.85 -14.01 -13.18
CA VAL A 557 3.05 -13.58 -12.01
C VAL A 557 1.63 -14.13 -12.10
N PHE A 558 1.04 -14.06 -13.28
CA PHE A 558 -0.33 -14.57 -13.54
C PHE A 558 -0.35 -16.09 -13.49
N ASP A 559 0.66 -16.75 -14.06
CA ASP A 559 0.82 -18.21 -14.02
C ASP A 559 1.01 -18.70 -12.58
N ASP A 560 1.79 -18.02 -11.74
CA ASP A 560 1.95 -18.30 -10.31
C ASP A 560 0.60 -18.22 -9.57
N PHE A 561 -0.20 -17.20 -9.85
CA PHE A 561 -1.48 -16.99 -9.18
C PHE A 561 -2.55 -17.99 -9.62
N VAL A 562 -2.60 -18.31 -10.90
CA VAL A 562 -3.47 -19.36 -11.44
C VAL A 562 -3.08 -20.72 -10.85
N ALA A 563 -1.78 -21.04 -10.76
CA ALA A 563 -1.31 -22.28 -10.14
C ALA A 563 -1.69 -22.36 -8.65
N ALA A 564 -1.67 -21.23 -7.90
CA ALA A 564 -2.17 -21.20 -6.52
C ALA A 564 -3.65 -21.58 -6.44
N ALA A 565 -4.46 -21.05 -7.32
CA ALA A 565 -5.89 -21.36 -7.41
C ALA A 565 -6.14 -22.83 -7.71
N GLU A 566 -5.42 -23.38 -8.69
CA GLU A 566 -5.50 -24.79 -9.08
C GLU A 566 -5.02 -25.71 -7.94
N TRP A 567 -3.94 -25.33 -7.25
CA TRP A 567 -3.43 -26.07 -6.09
C TRP A 567 -4.45 -26.12 -4.93
N LEU A 568 -5.10 -25.00 -4.61
CA LEU A 568 -6.13 -24.94 -3.56
C LEU A 568 -7.32 -25.85 -3.89
N ILE A 569 -7.74 -25.89 -5.14
CA ILE A 569 -8.81 -26.79 -5.61
C ILE A 569 -8.36 -28.27 -5.53
N ALA A 570 -7.18 -28.59 -6.04
CA ALA A 570 -6.66 -29.94 -6.08
C ALA A 570 -6.42 -30.52 -4.68
N ASN A 571 -6.11 -29.67 -3.68
CA ASN A 571 -5.88 -30.07 -2.30
C ASN A 571 -7.15 -30.02 -1.42
N GLY A 572 -8.32 -29.86 -2.01
CA GLY A 572 -9.60 -29.97 -1.33
C GLY A 572 -9.99 -28.78 -0.45
N TYR A 573 -9.33 -27.62 -0.60
CA TYR A 573 -9.74 -26.40 0.12
C TYR A 573 -11.06 -25.85 -0.45
N THR A 574 -11.23 -25.85 -1.76
CA THR A 574 -12.34 -25.17 -2.42
C THR A 574 -12.66 -25.77 -3.79
N THR A 575 -13.63 -25.19 -4.48
CA THR A 575 -13.95 -25.45 -5.88
C THR A 575 -13.93 -24.13 -6.66
N ARG A 576 -13.91 -24.19 -8.00
CA ARG A 576 -14.00 -23.03 -8.89
C ARG A 576 -15.17 -22.10 -8.51
N ALA A 577 -16.33 -22.67 -8.22
CA ALA A 577 -17.53 -21.88 -7.88
C ALA A 577 -17.45 -21.20 -6.49
N ARG A 578 -16.51 -21.62 -5.64
CA ARG A 578 -16.33 -21.10 -4.27
C ARG A 578 -15.00 -20.41 -4.06
N LEU A 579 -14.23 -20.21 -5.13
CA LEU A 579 -12.95 -19.50 -5.10
C LEU A 579 -13.14 -18.07 -5.59
N ALA A 580 -12.80 -17.11 -4.74
CA ALA A 580 -12.70 -15.71 -5.10
C ALA A 580 -11.24 -15.26 -5.18
N ILE A 581 -10.95 -14.31 -6.06
CA ILE A 581 -9.64 -13.65 -6.15
C ILE A 581 -9.76 -12.17 -5.86
N SER A 582 -8.78 -11.61 -5.18
CA SER A 582 -8.71 -10.20 -4.80
C SER A 582 -7.29 -9.66 -4.92
N GLY A 583 -7.18 -8.36 -5.21
CA GLY A 583 -5.93 -7.63 -5.26
C GLY A 583 -6.16 -6.15 -5.57
N GLY A 584 -5.29 -5.30 -5.06
CA GLY A 584 -5.36 -3.85 -5.26
C GLY A 584 -4.19 -3.31 -6.08
N SER A 585 -4.39 -2.20 -6.82
CA SER A 585 -3.34 -1.55 -7.60
C SER A 585 -2.74 -2.50 -8.65
N ASN A 586 -1.45 -2.83 -8.59
CA ASN A 586 -0.85 -3.93 -9.38
C ASN A 586 -1.55 -5.28 -9.12
N GLY A 587 -2.04 -5.52 -7.87
CA GLY A 587 -2.90 -6.68 -7.57
C GLY A 587 -4.27 -6.62 -8.27
N GLY A 588 -4.79 -5.43 -8.54
CA GLY A 588 -5.98 -5.24 -9.36
C GLY A 588 -5.74 -5.62 -10.82
N LEU A 589 -4.58 -5.26 -11.38
CA LEU A 589 -4.11 -5.76 -12.68
C LEU A 589 -4.03 -7.30 -12.66
N LEU A 590 -3.43 -7.88 -11.61
CA LEU A 590 -3.34 -9.34 -11.44
C LEU A 590 -4.71 -10.00 -11.55
N VAL A 591 -5.69 -9.50 -10.79
CA VAL A 591 -7.07 -10.02 -10.82
C VAL A 591 -7.68 -9.86 -12.21
N GLY A 592 -7.54 -8.68 -12.84
CA GLY A 592 -8.04 -8.39 -14.18
C GLY A 592 -7.44 -9.31 -15.24
N ALA A 593 -6.12 -9.53 -15.22
CA ALA A 593 -5.43 -10.42 -16.16
C ALA A 593 -5.84 -11.90 -15.95
N CYS A 594 -5.87 -12.37 -14.71
CA CYS A 594 -6.24 -13.76 -14.40
C CYS A 594 -7.70 -14.07 -14.77
N MET A 595 -8.65 -13.15 -14.48
CA MET A 595 -10.06 -13.37 -14.83
C MET A 595 -10.33 -13.30 -16.34
N THR A 596 -9.52 -12.59 -17.12
CA THR A 596 -9.63 -12.56 -18.59
C THR A 596 -9.00 -13.77 -19.22
N GLN A 597 -7.88 -14.28 -18.67
CA GLN A 597 -7.20 -15.48 -19.15
C GLN A 597 -7.91 -16.77 -18.73
N ARG A 598 -8.47 -16.83 -17.52
CA ARG A 598 -9.13 -18.03 -16.95
C ARG A 598 -10.49 -17.68 -16.34
N PRO A 599 -11.46 -17.20 -17.14
CA PRO A 599 -12.80 -16.88 -16.66
C PRO A 599 -13.56 -18.09 -16.10
N ASP A 600 -13.12 -19.30 -16.41
CA ASP A 600 -13.66 -20.56 -15.92
C ASP A 600 -13.26 -20.92 -14.48
N LEU A 601 -12.18 -20.32 -13.97
CA LEU A 601 -11.51 -20.79 -12.75
C LEU A 601 -12.07 -20.18 -11.46
N PHE A 602 -12.74 -19.03 -11.54
CA PHE A 602 -13.13 -18.24 -10.38
C PHE A 602 -14.65 -18.06 -10.26
N GLY A 603 -15.16 -18.14 -9.03
CA GLY A 603 -16.55 -17.83 -8.71
C GLY A 603 -16.83 -16.34 -8.57
N ALA A 604 -15.85 -15.58 -8.04
CA ALA A 604 -15.93 -14.14 -7.89
C ALA A 604 -14.56 -13.47 -8.04
N CYS A 605 -14.55 -12.19 -8.47
CA CYS A 605 -13.35 -11.38 -8.64
C CYS A 605 -13.54 -10.00 -8.01
N LEU A 606 -12.54 -9.57 -7.21
CA LEU A 606 -12.52 -8.28 -6.52
C LEU A 606 -11.29 -7.46 -6.92
N PRO A 607 -11.22 -6.93 -8.16
CA PRO A 607 -10.13 -6.02 -8.54
C PRO A 607 -10.36 -4.64 -7.92
N ALA A 608 -9.38 -4.13 -7.20
CA ALA A 608 -9.41 -2.81 -6.56
C ALA A 608 -8.38 -1.87 -7.16
N VAL A 609 -8.76 -0.63 -7.48
CA VAL A 609 -7.89 0.45 -7.99
C VAL A 609 -6.84 -0.04 -9.00
N GLY A 610 -7.26 -0.93 -9.92
CA GLY A 610 -6.36 -1.70 -10.77
C GLY A 610 -5.88 -0.96 -12.01
N VAL A 611 -4.64 -1.25 -12.44
CA VAL A 611 -4.11 -0.78 -13.74
C VAL A 611 -4.67 -1.66 -14.86
N MET A 612 -5.83 -1.30 -15.42
CA MET A 612 -6.60 -2.14 -16.33
C MET A 612 -6.29 -1.90 -17.82
N ASP A 613 -5.76 -0.74 -18.16
CA ASP A 613 -5.36 -0.38 -19.53
C ASP A 613 -3.84 -0.26 -19.60
N MET A 614 -3.19 -1.35 -19.98
CA MET A 614 -1.74 -1.44 -20.05
C MET A 614 -1.13 -0.74 -21.26
N LEU A 615 -1.97 -0.21 -22.15
CA LEU A 615 -1.48 0.52 -23.33
C LEU A 615 -1.47 2.04 -23.11
N ARG A 616 -2.02 2.51 -21.99
CA ARG A 616 -2.16 3.94 -21.73
C ARG A 616 -1.73 4.39 -20.32
N PHE A 617 -1.41 3.48 -19.42
CA PHE A 617 -1.09 3.80 -18.01
C PHE A 617 0.01 4.86 -17.89
N HIS A 618 1.01 4.85 -18.76
CA HIS A 618 2.15 5.76 -18.77
C HIS A 618 1.80 7.21 -19.13
N LYS A 619 0.58 7.45 -19.63
CA LYS A 619 0.08 8.78 -20.02
C LYS A 619 -0.60 9.53 -18.88
N PHE A 620 -0.84 8.88 -17.73
CA PHE A 620 -1.55 9.47 -16.59
C PHE A 620 -0.60 9.76 -15.44
N THR A 621 -0.72 10.93 -14.83
CA THR A 621 -0.09 11.36 -13.55
C THR A 621 1.33 10.80 -13.34
N ILE A 622 1.48 9.77 -12.51
CA ILE A 622 2.76 9.11 -12.19
C ILE A 622 2.94 7.78 -12.93
N GLY A 623 2.01 7.40 -13.81
CA GLY A 623 2.02 6.09 -14.46
C GLY A 623 3.29 5.79 -15.28
N TRP A 624 3.94 6.79 -15.83
CA TRP A 624 5.24 6.63 -16.50
C TRP A 624 6.29 5.97 -15.61
N ALA A 625 6.21 6.17 -14.30
CA ALA A 625 7.14 5.62 -13.31
C ALA A 625 7.09 4.09 -13.25
N TRP A 626 6.02 3.45 -13.71
CA TRP A 626 5.82 2.00 -13.65
C TRP A 626 6.42 1.26 -14.85
N THR A 627 6.98 1.97 -15.81
CA THR A 627 7.62 1.37 -16.99
C THR A 627 8.84 0.52 -16.65
N SER A 628 9.48 0.78 -15.51
CA SER A 628 10.54 -0.07 -14.99
C SER A 628 10.05 -1.50 -14.70
N ASP A 629 8.82 -1.64 -14.22
CA ASP A 629 8.22 -2.94 -13.85
C ASP A 629 7.40 -3.55 -15.01
N TYR A 630 6.63 -2.72 -15.75
CA TYR A 630 5.74 -3.18 -16.81
C TYR A 630 6.33 -3.16 -18.20
N GLY A 631 7.36 -2.35 -18.45
CA GLY A 631 7.77 -1.96 -19.79
C GLY A 631 6.96 -0.76 -20.31
N SER A 632 7.36 -0.20 -21.44
CA SER A 632 6.69 0.96 -22.05
C SER A 632 5.86 0.55 -23.28
N PRO A 633 4.58 0.98 -23.36
CA PRO A 633 3.79 0.81 -24.59
C PRO A 633 4.38 1.50 -25.83
N ASP A 634 5.27 2.48 -25.64
CA ASP A 634 5.97 3.16 -26.73
C ASP A 634 7.12 2.34 -27.30
N ASN A 635 7.56 1.28 -26.61
CA ASN A 635 8.51 0.30 -27.09
C ASN A 635 7.77 -0.87 -27.74
N ALA A 636 8.15 -1.25 -28.97
CA ALA A 636 7.44 -2.26 -29.75
C ALA A 636 7.46 -3.67 -29.12
N GLU A 637 8.54 -4.06 -28.46
CA GLU A 637 8.63 -5.38 -27.80
C GLU A 637 7.83 -5.40 -26.49
N ASP A 638 7.94 -4.36 -25.68
CA ASP A 638 7.15 -4.23 -24.46
C ASP A 638 5.65 -4.15 -24.78
N PHE A 639 5.27 -3.43 -25.84
CA PHE A 639 3.89 -3.34 -26.32
C PHE A 639 3.27 -4.71 -26.59
N LYS A 640 4.01 -5.63 -27.21
CA LYS A 640 3.52 -6.99 -27.47
C LYS A 640 3.19 -7.73 -26.17
N ALA A 641 4.08 -7.64 -25.18
CA ALA A 641 3.87 -8.25 -23.87
C ALA A 641 2.68 -7.61 -23.13
N LEU A 642 2.61 -6.27 -23.13
CA LEU A 642 1.53 -5.51 -22.51
C LEU A 642 0.17 -5.82 -23.12
N LEU A 643 0.07 -5.85 -24.45
CA LEU A 643 -1.17 -6.18 -25.17
C LEU A 643 -1.64 -7.59 -24.85
N ALA A 644 -0.70 -8.55 -24.72
CA ALA A 644 -1.03 -9.95 -24.46
C ALA A 644 -1.78 -10.17 -23.14
N TYR A 645 -1.53 -9.37 -22.12
CA TYR A 645 -2.18 -9.52 -20.81
C TYR A 645 -3.05 -8.34 -20.37
N SER A 646 -3.06 -7.22 -21.10
CA SER A 646 -3.84 -6.04 -20.73
C SER A 646 -5.32 -6.38 -20.49
N PRO A 647 -5.85 -6.22 -19.27
CA PRO A 647 -7.20 -6.67 -18.95
C PRO A 647 -8.27 -6.06 -19.87
N LEU A 648 -8.19 -4.75 -20.11
CA LEU A 648 -9.18 -4.03 -20.93
C LEU A 648 -9.24 -4.56 -22.37
N GLN A 649 -8.07 -4.76 -23.02
CA GLN A 649 -8.01 -5.19 -24.41
C GLN A 649 -8.32 -6.67 -24.59
N ASN A 650 -8.19 -7.50 -23.53
CA ASN A 650 -8.45 -8.93 -23.59
C ASN A 650 -9.86 -9.36 -23.17
N LEU A 651 -10.76 -8.40 -22.88
CA LEU A 651 -12.18 -8.69 -22.70
C LEU A 651 -12.82 -9.07 -24.05
N ARG A 652 -13.42 -10.26 -24.10
CA ARG A 652 -14.02 -10.84 -25.32
C ARG A 652 -15.54 -10.84 -25.21
N PRO A 653 -16.27 -10.26 -26.19
CA PRO A 653 -17.72 -10.30 -26.23
C PRO A 653 -18.25 -11.74 -26.19
N GLY A 654 -19.34 -11.96 -25.44
CA GLY A 654 -20.00 -13.26 -25.35
C GLY A 654 -19.34 -14.26 -24.42
N THR A 655 -18.32 -13.85 -23.66
CA THR A 655 -17.69 -14.67 -22.61
C THR A 655 -18.52 -14.62 -21.31
N ARG A 656 -18.59 -15.73 -20.62
CA ARG A 656 -19.18 -15.78 -19.26
C ARG A 656 -18.07 -15.50 -18.26
N TYR A 657 -17.97 -14.25 -17.82
CA TYR A 657 -17.02 -13.83 -16.78
C TYR A 657 -17.55 -14.17 -15.38
N PRO A 658 -16.66 -14.31 -14.38
CA PRO A 658 -17.01 -14.44 -12.97
C PRO A 658 -17.87 -13.27 -12.47
N ALA A 659 -18.57 -13.44 -11.35
CA ALA A 659 -19.15 -12.33 -10.62
C ALA A 659 -18.05 -11.35 -10.21
N THR A 660 -18.19 -10.07 -10.54
CA THR A 660 -17.09 -9.09 -10.36
C THR A 660 -17.60 -7.85 -9.63
N LEU A 661 -16.89 -7.46 -8.57
CA LEU A 661 -17.06 -6.18 -7.90
C LEU A 661 -15.75 -5.40 -7.99
N ILE A 662 -15.70 -4.44 -8.89
CA ILE A 662 -14.60 -3.51 -9.07
C ILE A 662 -14.73 -2.43 -7.99
N THR A 663 -13.64 -2.09 -7.30
CA THR A 663 -13.62 -0.95 -6.37
C THR A 663 -12.60 0.07 -6.83
N THR A 664 -12.97 1.36 -6.81
CA THR A 664 -12.10 2.49 -7.15
C THR A 664 -12.54 3.75 -6.41
N ALA A 665 -11.83 4.86 -6.60
CA ALA A 665 -12.14 6.13 -5.95
C ALA A 665 -11.99 7.29 -6.93
N ASP A 666 -12.78 8.36 -6.73
CA ASP A 666 -12.89 9.49 -7.65
C ASP A 666 -11.72 10.48 -7.59
N HIS A 667 -10.87 10.43 -6.55
CA HIS A 667 -9.70 11.28 -6.36
C HIS A 667 -8.37 10.48 -6.40
N ASP A 668 -8.38 9.30 -7.01
CA ASP A 668 -7.18 8.47 -7.16
C ASP A 668 -6.27 9.07 -8.25
N ASP A 669 -5.29 9.87 -7.83
CA ASP A 669 -4.28 10.48 -8.70
C ASP A 669 -3.00 9.63 -8.81
N ARG A 670 -3.01 8.40 -8.27
CA ARG A 670 -1.97 7.39 -8.48
C ARG A 670 -2.35 6.45 -9.62
N VAL A 671 -3.40 5.66 -9.45
CA VAL A 671 -4.00 4.86 -10.52
C VAL A 671 -5.34 5.50 -10.87
N VAL A 672 -5.33 6.37 -11.88
CA VAL A 672 -6.51 7.16 -12.23
C VAL A 672 -7.76 6.29 -12.42
N PRO A 673 -8.94 6.74 -11.95
CA PRO A 673 -10.16 5.93 -11.94
C PRO A 673 -10.60 5.50 -13.35
N ALA A 674 -10.15 6.19 -14.39
CA ALA A 674 -10.36 5.85 -15.80
C ALA A 674 -10.03 4.38 -16.14
N HIS A 675 -8.99 3.80 -15.53
CA HIS A 675 -8.68 2.38 -15.69
C HIS A 675 -9.87 1.49 -15.28
N SER A 676 -10.40 1.72 -14.10
CA SER A 676 -11.54 0.97 -13.56
C SER A 676 -12.83 1.29 -14.31
N PHE A 677 -13.07 2.54 -14.69
CA PHE A 677 -14.26 2.95 -15.44
C PHE A 677 -14.34 2.27 -16.81
N LYS A 678 -13.28 2.36 -17.60
CA LYS A 678 -13.21 1.73 -18.93
C LYS A 678 -13.33 0.21 -18.82
N PHE A 679 -12.67 -0.41 -17.84
CA PHE A 679 -12.73 -1.85 -17.62
C PHE A 679 -14.15 -2.29 -17.23
N ALA A 680 -14.84 -1.59 -16.32
CA ALA A 680 -16.21 -1.90 -15.93
C ALA A 680 -17.17 -1.81 -17.12
N ALA A 681 -17.15 -0.71 -17.85
CA ALA A 681 -17.98 -0.49 -19.05
C ALA A 681 -17.76 -1.61 -20.10
N ARG A 682 -16.51 -1.94 -20.38
CA ARG A 682 -16.17 -3.00 -21.32
C ARG A 682 -16.58 -4.39 -20.85
N LEU A 683 -16.35 -4.70 -19.55
CA LEU A 683 -16.72 -5.99 -18.96
C LEU A 683 -18.25 -6.19 -18.97
N GLN A 684 -19.04 -5.17 -18.62
CA GLN A 684 -20.50 -5.20 -18.71
C GLN A 684 -20.99 -5.46 -20.14
N ALA A 685 -20.36 -4.81 -21.14
CA ALA A 685 -20.68 -5.01 -22.54
C ALA A 685 -20.35 -6.43 -23.01
N CYS A 686 -19.23 -7.01 -22.57
CA CYS A 686 -18.75 -8.33 -22.97
C CYS A 686 -19.42 -9.50 -22.24
N GLN A 687 -19.97 -9.29 -21.04
CA GLN A 687 -20.56 -10.33 -20.20
C GLN A 687 -21.74 -11.03 -20.88
N ARG A 688 -21.68 -12.35 -21.03
CA ARG A 688 -22.78 -13.16 -21.57
C ARG A 688 -23.70 -13.69 -20.48
N GLY A 689 -23.16 -13.98 -19.32
CA GLY A 689 -23.88 -14.60 -18.21
C GLY A 689 -24.71 -13.61 -17.40
N ALA A 690 -25.38 -14.15 -16.37
CA ALA A 690 -26.14 -13.37 -15.40
C ALA A 690 -25.28 -12.98 -14.17
N ASN A 691 -23.98 -13.34 -14.14
CA ASN A 691 -23.11 -12.95 -13.05
C ASN A 691 -23.01 -11.41 -12.99
N PRO A 692 -23.15 -10.81 -11.81
CA PRO A 692 -23.11 -9.36 -11.66
C PRO A 692 -21.71 -8.81 -12.01
N VAL A 693 -21.69 -7.67 -12.68
CA VAL A 693 -20.49 -6.87 -12.95
C VAL A 693 -20.76 -5.48 -12.38
N LEU A 694 -20.26 -5.24 -11.20
CA LEU A 694 -20.50 -4.03 -10.43
C LEU A 694 -19.23 -3.21 -10.31
N ILE A 695 -19.38 -1.89 -10.22
CA ILE A 695 -18.32 -0.98 -9.86
C ILE A 695 -18.75 -0.11 -8.69
N ARG A 696 -17.99 -0.15 -7.59
CA ARG A 696 -18.17 0.66 -6.41
C ARG A 696 -17.15 1.79 -6.45
N ILE A 697 -17.61 3.00 -6.69
CA ILE A 697 -16.79 4.18 -6.83
C ILE A 697 -16.93 5.00 -5.55
N GLU A 698 -15.86 5.00 -4.73
CA GLU A 698 -15.84 5.79 -3.49
C GLU A 698 -15.65 7.27 -3.85
N THR A 699 -16.49 8.13 -3.31
CA THR A 699 -16.38 9.58 -3.52
C THR A 699 -15.50 10.20 -2.44
N ARG A 700 -14.71 11.23 -2.81
CA ARG A 700 -13.75 11.89 -1.91
C ARG A 700 -12.78 10.90 -1.25
N ALA A 701 -12.22 10.02 -2.05
CA ALA A 701 -11.20 9.07 -1.65
C ALA A 701 -10.18 8.90 -2.78
N GLY A 702 -8.95 8.55 -2.42
CA GLY A 702 -7.85 8.30 -3.34
C GLY A 702 -7.48 6.82 -3.40
N HIS A 703 -6.18 6.54 -3.61
CA HIS A 703 -5.66 5.19 -3.82
C HIS A 703 -5.77 4.25 -2.60
N GLY A 704 -6.15 4.77 -1.45
CA GLY A 704 -6.33 4.00 -0.20
C GLY A 704 -5.82 4.74 1.04
N ALA A 705 -4.76 5.53 0.91
CA ALA A 705 -4.20 6.29 2.03
C ALA A 705 -5.24 7.28 2.61
N GLY A 706 -5.31 7.37 3.93
CA GLY A 706 -6.17 8.32 4.62
C GLY A 706 -7.67 8.06 4.51
N LYS A 707 -8.09 6.87 4.01
CA LYS A 707 -9.52 6.51 3.94
C LYS A 707 -10.12 6.35 5.34
N PRO A 708 -11.23 7.01 5.67
CA PRO A 708 -11.90 6.90 6.98
C PRO A 708 -12.30 5.47 7.36
N THR A 709 -12.26 5.11 8.68
CA THR A 709 -12.69 3.78 9.17
C THR A 709 -14.11 3.45 8.77
N THR A 710 -15.02 4.40 8.83
CA THR A 710 -16.40 4.15 8.39
C THR A 710 -16.44 3.67 6.95
N LYS A 711 -15.70 4.34 6.05
CA LYS A 711 -15.59 3.95 4.65
C LYS A 711 -14.87 2.61 4.47
N LEU A 712 -13.84 2.32 5.28
CA LEU A 712 -13.17 1.02 5.28
C LEU A 712 -14.09 -0.11 5.72
N ILE A 713 -14.86 0.10 6.79
CA ILE A 713 -15.85 -0.86 7.29
C ILE A 713 -16.98 -1.08 6.26
N GLU A 714 -17.48 -0.02 5.67
CA GLU A 714 -18.53 -0.10 4.63
C GLU A 714 -18.02 -0.86 3.40
N GLU A 715 -16.83 -0.53 2.90
CA GLU A 715 -16.25 -1.22 1.76
C GLU A 715 -15.98 -2.70 2.07
N ALA A 716 -15.47 -3.02 3.26
CA ALA A 716 -15.27 -4.39 3.70
C ALA A 716 -16.61 -5.15 3.79
N ALA A 717 -17.65 -4.53 4.34
CA ALA A 717 -19.00 -5.12 4.40
C ALA A 717 -19.57 -5.37 3.00
N ASP A 718 -19.37 -4.44 2.07
CA ASP A 718 -19.77 -4.57 0.68
C ASP A 718 -19.07 -5.74 -0.03
N LYS A 719 -17.74 -5.83 0.11
CA LYS A 719 -16.94 -6.91 -0.47
C LYS A 719 -17.32 -8.27 0.12
N LEU A 720 -17.38 -8.39 1.45
CA LEU A 720 -17.72 -9.64 2.12
C LEU A 720 -19.17 -10.06 1.85
N GLY A 721 -20.12 -9.13 1.87
CA GLY A 721 -21.52 -9.39 1.48
C GLY A 721 -21.64 -9.87 0.04
N PHE A 722 -20.92 -9.23 -0.89
CA PHE A 722 -20.85 -9.66 -2.28
C PHE A 722 -20.32 -11.11 -2.40
N LEU A 723 -19.25 -11.46 -1.67
CA LEU A 723 -18.69 -12.81 -1.66
C LEU A 723 -19.67 -13.83 -1.06
N VAL A 724 -20.31 -13.52 0.05
CA VAL A 724 -21.34 -14.38 0.67
C VAL A 724 -22.40 -14.75 -0.35
N LYS A 725 -22.95 -13.77 -1.05
CA LYS A 725 -24.00 -13.99 -2.05
C LYS A 725 -23.51 -14.75 -3.28
N THR A 726 -22.37 -14.35 -3.85
CA THR A 726 -21.88 -14.90 -5.11
C THR A 726 -21.26 -16.29 -4.97
N LEU A 727 -20.57 -16.57 -3.85
CA LEU A 727 -20.02 -17.90 -3.53
C LEU A 727 -21.05 -18.79 -2.81
N ARG A 728 -22.28 -18.32 -2.60
CA ARG A 728 -23.37 -19.07 -1.95
C ARG A 728 -22.96 -19.59 -0.56
N MET A 729 -22.39 -18.70 0.23
CA MET A 729 -22.04 -19.05 1.61
C MET A 729 -23.31 -19.16 2.48
N SER A 730 -23.32 -20.16 3.34
CA SER A 730 -24.30 -20.24 4.43
C SER A 730 -23.63 -19.65 5.67
N VAL A 731 -23.91 -18.39 5.94
CA VAL A 731 -23.36 -17.69 7.11
C VAL A 731 -24.42 -17.73 8.21
N LYS A 732 -24.04 -18.26 9.39
CA LYS A 732 -24.81 -17.97 10.59
C LYS A 732 -24.52 -16.52 10.96
N PRO A 733 -25.54 -15.68 11.22
CA PRO A 733 -25.31 -14.36 11.75
C PRO A 733 -24.40 -14.49 12.98
N PRO A 734 -23.34 -13.69 13.13
CA PRO A 734 -22.62 -13.63 14.37
C PRO A 734 -23.58 -13.20 15.49
N GLU A 735 -23.59 -13.94 16.59
CA GLU A 735 -24.40 -13.67 17.79
C GLU A 735 -24.00 -12.36 18.44
#